data_059cfe93c6a36ed278bb015ea1c32cff
#
_entry.id   059cfe93c6a36ed278bb015ea1c32cff
#
_cell.length_a   1.000
_cell.length_b   1.000
_cell.length_c   1.000
_cell.angle_alpha   90.00
_cell.angle_beta   90.00
_cell.angle_gamma   90.00
#
_symmetry.space_group_name_H-M   'P 1'
#
loop_
_entity.id
_entity.type
_entity.pdbx_description
1 polymer ?
#
loop_
_entity_poly.entity_id
_entity_poly.type
_entity_poly.pdbx_seq_one_letter_code
_entity_poly.pdbx_strand_id
1 'polypeptide(L)'
;MAPTQLKLDEGATAADAFIKLQQKTGFKADYDANTAYGFYLKSITSPTDSRTLAYDATTGAFWQLFVDGASSSVGASSVKLTQGQKIEFAFTAGSASPVVKDQVAANVTVIGRDAQGKTQTWVDNAQYVVTSGSSALDLTKVALEANGIDAVAAGSFILSLKYSGVELGTPQDYSTYWQLFINGKSSDYTADNVTIHAGDTVTWFYGGWGDQLPSDSVHASVQVLGKNKDGKQQVWASTGQTSLKAGSTAKDLLEQTGLTLDASESSWGWFLNGITSPFDGKSYGWDAATNSYWRFYVNGKFADVGAGAYKLQEGDAVTFMYGADADALPGQVLGSVDVIGPDVNGNNTRWGSASNVSLPEGSTAQDLIETVLKAKRVDYNASQSGAYWFLNSITSPFDHKPYVWDAATNKYWHLYINGEPSLLCANQITLKSGDKVTLAYTTDDSAMPDPDKIVVDPSATTPDWDAEWAGYGNSGNGSTVTDAKTPAQAAGLKWAFDWKAESGQQYANCSEPVIANGFVYIATENELIKIDSSTGKKVASAPLASKVSYTSRPIYTNGLIIVPLNGGAVQAITADKLICKWLTPGLTDLTQSSCTVVSDGEYVYVGTVDISYDENYNATYGNGSLKRIKIATGEVSWQNIDPSEGYYWTGAALTDKYTIVPTSAGTLKCIDKTTGDVVSTMKLGAVANADCIADPSNGSTFYQMTHDGKLHVISLSAKGVLSEQKTVDLGLTNNLSAPAVSGDNLIVGGQTATGSALVLYNLKTGKTTMVTAADGKALPAGLNGIAATPLVSVQSGKTYVYFTVNSADSKDYVNYSAGGGVYRYTLGDAEATQIYDAAGHYQYCDSPVIADASGNLYYINDSGTLFKLGAVESWTVAFNSNGIVRWLEKVLCRHR
;
A
#
# COMPACT_ATOMS: atom_id res chain seq x y z
N MET A 1 26.83 9.98 -24.86
CA MET A 1 26.06 11.20 -25.12
C MET A 1 24.58 10.90 -24.94
N ALA A 2 23.85 11.76 -24.28
CA ALA A 2 22.40 11.59 -24.11
C ALA A 2 21.68 11.70 -25.48
N PRO A 3 20.59 10.95 -25.70
CA PRO A 3 19.74 11.12 -26.87
C PRO A 3 19.27 12.57 -26.99
N THR A 4 19.39 13.12 -28.17
CA THR A 4 19.08 14.54 -28.45
C THR A 4 18.05 14.61 -29.56
N GLN A 5 16.94 15.28 -29.35
CA GLN A 5 15.99 15.56 -30.41
C GLN A 5 16.52 16.66 -31.34
N LEU A 6 16.44 16.40 -32.61
CA LEU A 6 16.87 17.32 -33.67
C LEU A 6 15.70 17.62 -34.59
N LYS A 7 15.51 18.89 -34.91
CA LYS A 7 14.63 19.30 -35.98
C LYS A 7 15.47 19.31 -37.29
N LEU A 8 15.11 18.46 -38.22
CA LEU A 8 15.76 18.30 -39.49
C LEU A 8 14.81 18.71 -40.62
N ASP A 9 15.38 19.02 -41.81
CA ASP A 9 14.59 19.32 -42.99
C ASP A 9 14.00 18.03 -43.58
N GLU A 10 12.93 18.15 -44.37
CA GLU A 10 12.32 17.03 -45.06
C GLU A 10 13.32 16.35 -46.00
N GLY A 11 13.43 15.02 -45.90
CA GLY A 11 14.38 14.25 -46.72
C GLY A 11 15.80 14.17 -46.14
N ALA A 12 16.04 14.75 -44.94
CA ALA A 12 17.33 14.64 -44.25
C ALA A 12 17.71 13.17 -44.00
N THR A 13 19.00 12.92 -43.94
CA THR A 13 19.59 11.60 -43.75
C THR A 13 20.12 11.41 -42.31
N ALA A 14 20.48 10.18 -41.95
CA ALA A 14 21.18 9.92 -40.69
C ALA A 14 22.55 10.63 -40.61
N ALA A 15 23.20 10.87 -41.73
CA ALA A 15 24.42 11.68 -41.79
C ALA A 15 24.16 13.14 -41.43
N ASP A 16 23.07 13.72 -41.95
CA ASP A 16 22.67 15.11 -41.66
C ASP A 16 22.33 15.25 -40.16
N ALA A 17 21.67 14.26 -39.60
CA ALA A 17 21.38 14.23 -38.18
C ALA A 17 22.66 14.18 -37.32
N PHE A 18 23.66 13.36 -37.71
CA PHE A 18 24.94 13.29 -37.00
C PHE A 18 25.67 14.61 -37.04
N ILE A 19 25.78 15.24 -38.22
CA ILE A 19 26.46 16.54 -38.40
C ILE A 19 25.77 17.63 -37.58
N LYS A 20 24.44 17.67 -37.61
CA LYS A 20 23.67 18.64 -36.83
C LYS A 20 23.79 18.40 -35.31
N LEU A 21 23.86 17.13 -34.87
CA LEU A 21 24.12 16.77 -33.48
C LEU A 21 25.50 17.26 -33.05
N GLN A 22 26.55 17.02 -33.88
CA GLN A 22 27.89 17.49 -33.57
C GLN A 22 27.95 19.01 -33.47
N GLN A 23 27.31 19.72 -34.39
CA GLN A 23 27.24 21.20 -34.38
C GLN A 23 26.55 21.72 -33.12
N LYS A 24 25.47 21.03 -32.69
CA LYS A 24 24.69 21.42 -31.50
C LYS A 24 25.42 21.15 -30.20
N THR A 25 26.18 20.05 -30.12
CA THR A 25 26.79 19.57 -28.85
C THR A 25 28.29 19.78 -28.78
N GLY A 26 28.95 20.09 -29.89
CA GLY A 26 30.38 20.42 -29.96
C GLY A 26 31.32 19.23 -29.68
N PHE A 27 30.84 17.98 -29.68
CA PHE A 27 31.72 16.83 -29.50
C PHE A 27 32.70 16.66 -30.65
N LYS A 28 33.88 16.14 -30.37
CA LYS A 28 34.91 15.94 -31.39
C LYS A 28 34.70 14.62 -32.14
N ALA A 29 34.58 14.68 -33.42
CA ALA A 29 34.50 13.52 -34.34
C ALA A 29 35.34 13.77 -35.59
N ASP A 30 35.96 12.71 -36.11
CA ASP A 30 36.62 12.68 -37.42
C ASP A 30 35.76 11.83 -38.35
N TYR A 31 35.32 12.43 -39.45
CA TYR A 31 34.51 11.77 -40.47
C TYR A 31 34.76 12.35 -41.87
N ASP A 32 34.56 11.57 -42.90
CA ASP A 32 34.49 12.02 -44.26
C ASP A 32 33.02 12.13 -44.70
N ALA A 33 32.56 13.34 -45.03
CA ALA A 33 31.16 13.58 -45.38
C ALA A 33 30.80 13.08 -46.78
N ASN A 34 31.77 13.01 -47.71
CA ASN A 34 31.56 12.75 -49.10
C ASN A 34 32.56 11.75 -49.68
N THR A 35 32.59 10.52 -49.19
CA THR A 35 33.34 9.46 -49.87
C THR A 35 32.57 8.88 -51.06
N ALA A 36 33.21 8.03 -51.87
CA ALA A 36 32.54 7.29 -52.94
C ALA A 36 31.37 6.40 -52.41
N TYR A 37 31.35 6.13 -51.09
CA TYR A 37 30.32 5.35 -50.38
C TYR A 37 29.44 6.21 -49.48
N GLY A 38 29.53 7.54 -49.57
CA GLY A 38 28.81 8.51 -48.73
C GLY A 38 29.53 8.86 -47.41
N PHE A 39 28.75 9.17 -46.36
CA PHE A 39 29.28 9.56 -45.07
C PHE A 39 30.01 8.39 -44.37
N TYR A 40 31.23 8.63 -43.93
CA TYR A 40 32.03 7.65 -43.19
C TYR A 40 32.58 8.23 -41.90
N LEU A 41 32.12 7.70 -40.76
CA LEU A 41 32.55 8.08 -39.41
C LEU A 41 33.80 7.29 -39.03
N LYS A 42 34.94 7.97 -38.86
CA LYS A 42 36.23 7.38 -38.52
C LYS A 42 36.42 7.23 -37.01
N SER A 43 36.11 8.28 -36.26
CA SER A 43 36.28 8.30 -34.82
C SER A 43 35.43 9.33 -34.10
N ILE A 44 35.12 9.07 -32.83
CA ILE A 44 34.57 10.05 -31.91
C ILE A 44 35.47 10.10 -30.68
N THR A 45 35.77 11.33 -30.21
CA THR A 45 36.42 11.52 -28.88
C THR A 45 35.37 11.66 -27.82
N SER A 46 35.44 10.78 -26.84
CA SER A 46 34.53 10.77 -25.68
C SER A 46 34.65 12.09 -24.91
N PRO A 47 33.52 12.78 -24.64
CA PRO A 47 33.55 14.04 -23.88
C PRO A 47 33.81 13.79 -22.37
N THR A 48 33.64 12.57 -21.87
CA THR A 48 33.76 12.24 -20.45
C THR A 48 35.18 11.85 -20.04
N ASP A 49 35.91 11.12 -20.88
CA ASP A 49 37.25 10.62 -20.58
C ASP A 49 38.30 10.98 -21.61
N SER A 50 37.96 11.79 -22.59
CA SER A 50 38.81 12.26 -23.68
C SER A 50 39.47 11.17 -24.54
N ARG A 51 39.00 9.90 -24.44
CA ARG A 51 39.44 8.80 -25.28
C ARG A 51 38.87 8.95 -26.68
N THR A 52 39.70 8.74 -27.70
CA THR A 52 39.25 8.66 -29.08
C THR A 52 39.00 7.20 -29.45
N LEU A 53 37.75 6.89 -29.85
CA LEU A 53 37.36 5.56 -30.32
C LEU A 53 37.32 5.57 -31.83
N ALA A 54 38.23 4.80 -32.45
CA ALA A 54 38.35 4.58 -33.89
C ALA A 54 38.33 3.06 -34.14
N TYR A 55 38.28 2.63 -35.42
CA TYR A 55 38.34 1.19 -35.72
C TYR A 55 39.44 0.48 -34.95
N ASP A 56 39.05 -0.53 -34.24
CA ASP A 56 39.94 -1.38 -33.43
C ASP A 56 40.13 -2.74 -34.13
N ALA A 57 41.28 -2.95 -34.71
CA ALA A 57 41.64 -4.17 -35.43
C ALA A 57 41.73 -5.41 -34.51
N THR A 58 41.87 -5.23 -33.20
CA THR A 58 41.98 -6.32 -32.22
C THR A 58 40.62 -6.91 -31.89
N THR A 59 39.64 -6.04 -31.71
CA THR A 59 38.27 -6.43 -31.36
C THR A 59 37.32 -6.44 -32.57
N GLY A 60 37.72 -5.85 -33.66
CA GLY A 60 36.86 -5.63 -34.82
C GLY A 60 35.78 -4.54 -34.61
N ALA A 61 35.90 -3.75 -33.53
CA ALA A 61 34.91 -2.73 -33.18
C ALA A 61 35.09 -1.49 -34.10
N PHE A 62 33.94 -0.93 -34.51
CA PHE A 62 33.87 0.29 -35.29
C PHE A 62 32.55 1.01 -35.04
N TRP A 63 32.41 2.26 -35.51
CA TRP A 63 31.19 3.00 -35.38
C TRP A 63 30.12 2.47 -36.34
N GLN A 64 29.11 1.82 -35.81
CA GLN A 64 27.97 1.29 -36.57
C GLN A 64 26.75 2.18 -36.41
N LEU A 65 25.93 2.27 -37.45
CA LEU A 65 24.65 2.95 -37.46
C LEU A 65 23.53 1.95 -37.12
N PHE A 66 22.69 2.31 -36.17
CA PHE A 66 21.44 1.62 -35.87
C PHE A 66 20.27 2.58 -36.11
N VAL A 67 19.18 2.02 -36.64
CA VAL A 67 17.93 2.75 -36.90
C VAL A 67 16.83 1.98 -36.17
N ASP A 68 16.14 2.66 -35.24
CA ASP A 68 15.13 2.06 -34.36
C ASP A 68 15.62 0.75 -33.69
N GLY A 69 16.90 0.75 -33.30
CA GLY A 69 17.55 -0.37 -32.61
C GLY A 69 18.08 -1.50 -33.53
N ALA A 70 17.79 -1.47 -34.81
CA ALA A 70 18.29 -2.44 -35.77
C ALA A 70 19.54 -1.89 -36.50
N SER A 71 20.56 -2.76 -36.68
CA SER A 71 21.76 -2.39 -37.48
C SER A 71 21.37 -2.02 -38.90
N SER A 72 21.82 -0.86 -39.35
CA SER A 72 21.56 -0.42 -40.72
C SER A 72 22.40 -1.22 -41.72
N SER A 73 21.77 -1.74 -42.75
CA SER A 73 22.46 -2.42 -43.85
C SER A 73 23.03 -1.43 -44.89
N VAL A 74 22.79 -0.12 -44.74
CA VAL A 74 23.26 0.93 -45.62
C VAL A 74 23.95 2.04 -44.83
N GLY A 75 24.81 2.80 -45.50
CA GLY A 75 25.53 3.93 -44.90
C GLY A 75 24.61 5.08 -44.48
N ALA A 76 25.05 5.91 -43.51
CA ALA A 76 24.25 6.99 -42.94
C ALA A 76 23.70 8.01 -43.97
N SER A 77 24.38 8.24 -45.08
CA SER A 77 23.90 9.09 -46.18
C SER A 77 22.71 8.49 -46.96
N SER A 78 22.51 7.18 -46.86
CA SER A 78 21.45 6.49 -47.59
C SER A 78 20.20 6.25 -46.75
N VAL A 79 20.28 6.46 -45.39
CA VAL A 79 19.15 6.36 -44.50
C VAL A 79 18.40 7.68 -44.47
N LYS A 80 17.28 7.77 -45.18
CA LYS A 80 16.35 8.91 -45.08
C LYS A 80 15.52 8.79 -43.83
N LEU A 81 15.47 9.87 -43.06
CA LEU A 81 14.80 9.87 -41.76
C LEU A 81 13.32 10.23 -41.93
N THR A 82 12.51 9.58 -41.12
CA THR A 82 11.09 9.89 -40.92
C THR A 82 10.85 10.50 -39.53
N GLN A 83 9.73 11.18 -39.35
CA GLN A 83 9.41 11.82 -38.09
C GLN A 83 9.32 10.79 -36.97
N GLY A 84 10.00 11.08 -35.86
CA GLY A 84 10.02 10.20 -34.68
C GLY A 84 11.05 9.07 -34.75
N GLN A 85 11.76 8.93 -35.87
CA GLN A 85 12.75 7.86 -36.05
C GLN A 85 13.95 8.06 -35.15
N LYS A 86 14.42 6.97 -34.52
CA LYS A 86 15.57 6.94 -33.65
C LYS A 86 16.80 6.43 -34.39
N ILE A 87 17.90 7.19 -34.37
CA ILE A 87 19.19 6.74 -34.88
C ILE A 87 20.25 6.73 -33.79
N GLU A 88 21.12 5.75 -33.84
CA GLU A 88 22.21 5.58 -32.91
C GLU A 88 23.51 5.24 -33.67
N PHE A 89 24.61 5.91 -33.30
CA PHE A 89 25.95 5.51 -33.73
C PHE A 89 26.64 4.88 -32.53
N ALA A 90 26.89 3.58 -32.60
CA ALA A 90 27.48 2.79 -31.52
C ALA A 90 28.84 2.22 -31.89
N PHE A 91 29.83 2.30 -31.02
CA PHE A 91 31.13 1.67 -31.19
C PHE A 91 31.06 0.22 -30.73
N THR A 92 30.97 -0.73 -31.65
CA THR A 92 30.76 -2.14 -31.38
C THR A 92 31.32 -3.05 -32.45
N ALA A 93 31.63 -4.29 -32.14
CA ALA A 93 32.05 -5.35 -33.06
C ALA A 93 30.88 -6.24 -33.50
N GLY A 94 29.70 -6.12 -32.88
CA GLY A 94 28.54 -6.97 -33.12
C GLY A 94 27.46 -6.30 -33.97
N SER A 95 26.62 -7.10 -34.60
CA SER A 95 25.46 -6.62 -35.36
C SER A 95 24.23 -6.30 -34.49
N ALA A 96 24.26 -6.63 -33.19
CA ALA A 96 23.24 -6.22 -32.24
C ALA A 96 23.58 -4.83 -31.70
N SER A 97 22.59 -3.93 -31.66
CA SER A 97 22.70 -2.68 -30.91
C SER A 97 23.23 -3.03 -29.52
N PRO A 98 24.32 -2.40 -29.05
CA PRO A 98 24.65 -2.49 -27.63
C PRO A 98 23.43 -1.95 -26.91
N VAL A 99 22.62 -2.84 -26.37
CA VAL A 99 21.46 -2.49 -25.56
C VAL A 99 22.02 -1.62 -24.42
N VAL A 100 21.81 -0.32 -24.50
CA VAL A 100 21.96 0.55 -23.36
C VAL A 100 20.81 0.12 -22.47
N LYS A 101 21.11 -0.86 -21.62
CA LYS A 101 20.17 -1.38 -20.63
C LYS A 101 19.66 -0.18 -19.86
N ASP A 102 18.35 -0.03 -19.91
CA ASP A 102 17.60 0.73 -18.95
C ASP A 102 18.00 2.22 -18.86
N GLN A 103 17.71 2.99 -19.88
CA GLN A 103 17.75 4.45 -19.79
C GLN A 103 16.34 5.00 -19.58
N VAL A 104 16.25 5.97 -18.68
CA VAL A 104 15.04 6.71 -18.37
C VAL A 104 15.23 8.14 -18.84
N ALA A 105 14.28 8.65 -19.63
CA ALA A 105 14.22 10.05 -20.02
C ALA A 105 13.25 10.79 -19.09
N ALA A 106 13.74 11.85 -18.44
CA ALA A 106 12.96 12.70 -17.56
C ALA A 106 13.36 14.17 -17.74
N ASN A 107 12.50 15.06 -17.27
CA ASN A 107 12.67 16.49 -17.47
C ASN A 107 13.26 17.15 -16.23
N VAL A 108 14.03 18.23 -16.45
CA VAL A 108 14.53 19.08 -15.36
C VAL A 108 14.15 20.52 -15.62
N THR A 109 13.67 21.17 -14.56
CA THR A 109 13.44 22.63 -14.51
C THR A 109 14.26 23.20 -13.37
N VAL A 110 14.93 24.32 -13.60
CA VAL A 110 15.65 25.07 -12.55
C VAL A 110 15.14 26.50 -12.54
N ILE A 111 14.55 26.90 -11.42
CA ILE A 111 13.95 28.21 -11.24
C ILE A 111 14.74 28.95 -10.15
N GLY A 112 15.56 29.87 -10.56
CA GLY A 112 16.35 30.74 -9.69
C GLY A 112 15.89 32.19 -9.74
N ARG A 113 16.84 33.13 -9.68
CA ARG A 113 16.60 34.56 -9.76
C ARG A 113 17.55 35.21 -10.76
N ASP A 114 17.13 36.33 -11.35
CA ASP A 114 18.02 37.19 -12.14
C ASP A 114 18.88 38.10 -11.24
N ALA A 115 19.74 38.91 -11.84
CA ALA A 115 20.63 39.83 -11.11
C ALA A 115 19.87 40.92 -10.33
N GLN A 116 18.60 41.12 -10.58
CA GLN A 116 17.69 42.04 -9.88
C GLN A 116 16.88 41.37 -8.78
N GLY A 117 17.09 40.05 -8.58
CA GLY A 117 16.40 39.26 -7.57
C GLY A 117 15.01 38.79 -7.97
N LYS A 118 14.58 38.99 -9.23
CA LYS A 118 13.30 38.51 -9.77
C LYS A 118 13.42 37.04 -10.16
N THR A 119 12.39 36.25 -9.88
CA THR A 119 12.30 34.83 -10.28
C THR A 119 12.53 34.68 -11.78
N GLN A 120 13.45 33.77 -12.12
CA GLN A 120 13.82 33.46 -13.50
C GLN A 120 14.04 31.96 -13.68
N THR A 121 13.50 31.39 -14.75
CA THR A 121 13.78 30.02 -15.13
C THR A 121 15.17 29.94 -15.79
N TRP A 122 16.07 29.16 -15.21
CA TRP A 122 17.42 28.91 -15.71
C TRP A 122 17.48 27.71 -16.65
N VAL A 123 16.68 26.67 -16.34
CA VAL A 123 16.46 25.50 -17.22
C VAL A 123 14.96 25.27 -17.31
N ASP A 124 14.43 25.26 -18.53
CA ASP A 124 12.99 25.14 -18.76
C ASP A 124 12.62 23.77 -19.30
N ASN A 125 12.08 22.92 -18.42
CA ASN A 125 11.51 21.60 -18.71
C ASN A 125 12.34 20.79 -19.73
N ALA A 126 13.65 20.85 -19.64
CA ALA A 126 14.56 20.22 -20.58
C ALA A 126 14.73 18.73 -20.28
N GLN A 127 14.62 17.90 -21.30
CA GLN A 127 14.71 16.45 -21.16
C GLN A 127 16.17 15.97 -21.09
N TYR A 128 16.45 15.12 -20.12
CA TYR A 128 17.73 14.44 -19.94
C TYR A 128 17.52 12.95 -19.79
N VAL A 129 18.57 12.18 -20.04
CA VAL A 129 18.52 10.72 -19.98
C VAL A 129 19.54 10.23 -18.96
N VAL A 130 19.09 9.37 -18.07
CA VAL A 130 19.92 8.70 -17.05
C VAL A 130 19.67 7.19 -17.11
N THR A 131 20.52 6.41 -16.45
CA THR A 131 20.33 4.96 -16.33
C THR A 131 19.06 4.69 -15.50
N SER A 132 18.31 3.66 -15.85
CA SER A 132 17.17 3.21 -15.02
C SER A 132 17.61 2.94 -13.58
N GLY A 133 16.82 3.40 -12.61
CA GLY A 133 17.18 3.36 -11.20
C GLY A 133 18.05 4.53 -10.72
N SER A 134 18.44 5.46 -11.60
CA SER A 134 19.10 6.72 -11.19
C SER A 134 18.18 7.59 -10.35
N SER A 135 18.76 8.35 -9.46
CA SER A 135 18.06 9.27 -8.58
C SER A 135 17.77 10.63 -9.26
N ALA A 136 16.88 11.41 -8.64
CA ALA A 136 16.66 12.80 -9.05
C ALA A 136 17.96 13.64 -8.93
N LEU A 137 18.85 13.30 -8.01
CA LEU A 137 20.15 13.96 -7.90
C LEU A 137 21.06 13.65 -9.10
N ASP A 138 21.05 12.40 -9.59
CA ASP A 138 21.85 12.02 -10.76
C ASP A 138 21.34 12.71 -12.02
N LEU A 139 20.01 12.76 -12.21
CA LEU A 139 19.39 13.53 -13.31
C LEU A 139 19.71 15.03 -13.21
N THR A 140 19.66 15.58 -11.99
CA THR A 140 19.99 16.98 -11.72
C THR A 140 21.44 17.28 -12.10
N LYS A 141 22.41 16.46 -11.72
CA LYS A 141 23.81 16.65 -12.08
C LYS A 141 24.01 16.73 -13.60
N VAL A 142 23.38 15.80 -14.33
CA VAL A 142 23.41 15.80 -15.80
C VAL A 142 22.84 17.11 -16.38
N ALA A 143 21.73 17.58 -15.82
CA ALA A 143 21.10 18.80 -16.26
C ALA A 143 21.92 20.05 -15.96
N LEU A 144 22.49 20.16 -14.76
CA LEU A 144 23.30 21.30 -14.35
C LEU A 144 24.58 21.40 -15.20
N GLU A 145 25.28 20.28 -15.38
CA GLU A 145 26.47 20.20 -16.25
C GLU A 145 26.17 20.61 -17.70
N ALA A 146 25.05 20.08 -18.25
CA ALA A 146 24.64 20.37 -19.64
C ALA A 146 24.30 21.85 -19.87
N ASN A 147 23.93 22.58 -18.82
CA ASN A 147 23.55 24.00 -18.89
C ASN A 147 24.63 24.96 -18.31
N GLY A 148 25.78 24.44 -17.92
CA GLY A 148 26.86 25.24 -17.37
C GLY A 148 26.49 25.93 -16.05
N ILE A 149 25.72 25.24 -15.21
CA ILE A 149 25.31 25.70 -13.89
C ILE A 149 26.25 25.08 -12.86
N ASP A 150 27.05 25.94 -12.17
CA ASP A 150 27.90 25.47 -11.10
C ASP A 150 27.07 25.19 -9.84
N ALA A 151 27.35 24.06 -9.19
CA ALA A 151 26.63 23.63 -7.99
C ALA A 151 27.56 23.38 -6.81
N VAL A 152 27.18 23.85 -5.64
CA VAL A 152 27.77 23.43 -4.36
C VAL A 152 26.73 22.59 -3.64
N ALA A 153 27.07 21.32 -3.34
CA ALA A 153 26.20 20.39 -2.66
C ALA A 153 26.84 19.82 -1.40
N ALA A 154 26.06 19.55 -0.38
CA ALA A 154 26.45 18.79 0.81
C ALA A 154 25.62 17.52 0.87
N GLY A 155 26.21 16.41 0.42
CA GLY A 155 25.46 15.15 0.22
C GLY A 155 24.39 15.32 -0.86
N SER A 156 23.15 15.08 -0.49
CA SER A 156 21.96 15.18 -1.36
C SER A 156 21.29 16.56 -1.40
N PHE A 157 21.84 17.53 -0.64
CA PHE A 157 21.30 18.89 -0.60
C PHE A 157 22.09 19.83 -1.51
N ILE A 158 21.41 20.60 -2.34
CA ILE A 158 22.00 21.69 -3.09
C ILE A 158 22.09 22.91 -2.15
N LEU A 159 23.31 23.32 -1.83
CA LEU A 159 23.57 24.49 -0.99
C LEU A 159 23.60 25.79 -1.79
N SER A 160 24.21 25.79 -2.99
CA SER A 160 24.12 26.90 -3.92
C SER A 160 24.16 26.43 -5.37
N LEU A 161 23.54 27.23 -6.25
CA LEU A 161 23.67 27.13 -7.70
C LEU A 161 24.11 28.47 -8.24
N LYS A 162 25.01 28.44 -9.24
CA LYS A 162 25.49 29.66 -9.92
C LYS A 162 25.26 29.55 -11.41
N TYR A 163 24.57 30.52 -11.98
CA TYR A 163 24.25 30.61 -13.39
C TYR A 163 24.34 32.02 -13.91
N SER A 164 24.97 32.25 -15.07
CA SER A 164 25.10 33.58 -15.71
C SER A 164 25.56 34.70 -14.77
N GLY A 165 26.48 34.40 -13.83
CA GLY A 165 27.04 35.35 -12.86
C GLY A 165 26.20 35.56 -11.61
N VAL A 166 25.01 34.98 -11.52
CA VAL A 166 24.17 35.01 -10.30
C VAL A 166 24.41 33.73 -9.50
N GLU A 167 24.77 33.89 -8.22
CA GLU A 167 24.90 32.77 -7.29
C GLU A 167 23.82 32.85 -6.21
N LEU A 168 23.04 31.76 -6.05
CA LEU A 168 21.97 31.66 -5.06
C LEU A 168 22.31 30.54 -4.09
N GLY A 169 22.64 30.91 -2.87
CA GLY A 169 22.97 30.00 -1.77
C GLY A 169 21.99 30.09 -0.62
N THR A 170 21.95 29.07 0.23
CA THR A 170 21.14 29.05 1.44
C THR A 170 21.75 29.97 2.49
N PRO A 171 21.05 31.04 2.94
CA PRO A 171 21.53 31.92 3.99
C PRO A 171 21.51 31.22 5.37
N GLN A 172 22.21 31.81 6.35
CA GLN A 172 22.35 31.23 7.70
C GLN A 172 21.02 31.12 8.46
N ASP A 173 20.03 31.96 8.14
CA ASP A 173 18.69 31.95 8.72
C ASP A 173 17.74 30.96 8.00
N TYR A 174 18.21 30.29 6.98
CA TYR A 174 17.42 29.35 6.15
C TYR A 174 16.13 29.98 5.60
N SER A 175 16.07 31.29 5.43
CA SER A 175 14.91 32.00 4.91
C SER A 175 14.57 31.65 3.47
N THR A 176 15.60 31.26 2.69
CA THR A 176 15.45 30.76 1.32
C THR A 176 16.47 29.65 1.05
N TYR A 177 16.09 28.69 0.25
CA TYR A 177 16.94 27.54 -0.11
C TYR A 177 16.46 26.88 -1.39
N TRP A 178 17.26 25.98 -1.96
CA TRP A 178 16.86 25.18 -3.12
C TRP A 178 15.93 24.06 -2.69
N GLN A 179 14.69 24.13 -3.15
CA GLN A 179 13.64 23.17 -2.88
C GLN A 179 13.48 22.22 -4.06
N LEU A 180 13.26 20.94 -3.77
CA LEU A 180 13.03 19.90 -4.76
C LEU A 180 11.51 19.66 -4.94
N PHE A 181 11.08 19.66 -6.18
CA PHE A 181 9.72 19.27 -6.56
C PHE A 181 9.81 18.13 -7.58
N ILE A 182 8.95 17.14 -7.43
CA ILE A 182 8.79 16.04 -8.39
C ILE A 182 7.38 16.10 -8.95
N ASN A 183 7.28 16.22 -10.26
CA ASN A 183 6.00 16.35 -10.97
C ASN A 183 5.12 17.47 -10.38
N GLY A 184 5.75 18.60 -10.08
CA GLY A 184 5.10 19.79 -9.52
C GLY A 184 4.77 19.74 -8.03
N LYS A 185 5.02 18.63 -7.33
CA LYS A 185 4.81 18.51 -5.88
C LYS A 185 6.13 18.63 -5.13
N SER A 186 6.11 19.34 -3.99
CA SER A 186 7.26 19.38 -3.09
C SER A 186 7.66 17.97 -2.67
N SER A 187 8.93 17.65 -2.75
CA SER A 187 9.43 16.32 -2.38
C SER A 187 9.67 16.23 -0.89
N ASP A 188 9.11 15.21 -0.25
CA ASP A 188 9.40 14.86 1.14
C ASP A 188 10.73 14.09 1.29
N TYR A 189 11.35 13.74 0.17
CA TYR A 189 12.60 12.99 0.12
C TYR A 189 13.73 13.84 -0.44
N THR A 190 14.96 13.52 -0.05
CA THR A 190 16.16 14.10 -0.64
C THR A 190 16.37 13.59 -2.06
N ALA A 191 17.02 14.37 -2.91
CA ALA A 191 17.13 14.10 -4.34
C ALA A 191 17.83 12.75 -4.68
N ASP A 192 18.68 12.24 -3.81
CA ASP A 192 19.32 10.94 -3.94
C ASP A 192 18.40 9.75 -3.59
N ASN A 193 17.30 10.01 -2.87
CA ASN A 193 16.33 9.00 -2.46
C ASN A 193 15.07 8.96 -3.35
N VAL A 194 14.99 9.83 -4.35
CA VAL A 194 13.93 9.81 -5.35
C VAL A 194 14.42 9.10 -6.61
N THR A 195 13.91 7.91 -6.88
CA THR A 195 14.18 7.20 -8.15
C THR A 195 13.40 7.83 -9.29
N ILE A 196 14.05 8.11 -10.41
CA ILE A 196 13.47 8.74 -11.59
C ILE A 196 12.84 7.70 -12.51
N HIS A 197 11.63 8.02 -12.99
CA HIS A 197 10.89 7.25 -13.98
C HIS A 197 10.75 8.02 -15.29
N ALA A 198 10.40 7.31 -16.35
CA ALA A 198 10.18 7.94 -17.66
C ALA A 198 9.05 8.97 -17.61
N GLY A 199 9.34 10.19 -18.05
CA GLY A 199 8.38 11.29 -18.07
C GLY A 199 8.30 12.11 -16.77
N ASP A 200 9.04 11.75 -15.73
CA ASP A 200 9.11 12.57 -14.52
C ASP A 200 9.68 13.96 -14.82
N THR A 201 9.24 14.95 -14.04
CA THR A 201 9.80 16.30 -14.03
C THR A 201 10.40 16.61 -12.67
N VAL A 202 11.70 16.84 -12.64
CA VAL A 202 12.44 17.31 -11.46
C VAL A 202 12.56 18.82 -11.52
N THR A 203 12.02 19.52 -10.54
CA THR A 203 12.11 20.99 -10.49
C THR A 203 12.88 21.42 -9.25
N TRP A 204 13.92 22.22 -9.47
CA TRP A 204 14.62 22.92 -8.41
C TRP A 204 14.16 24.37 -8.37
N PHE A 205 13.62 24.78 -7.23
CA PHE A 205 13.10 26.14 -7.04
C PHE A 205 13.79 26.82 -5.84
N TYR A 206 14.30 28.03 -6.07
CA TYR A 206 14.90 28.85 -5.01
C TYR A 206 13.83 29.72 -4.34
N GLY A 207 13.39 29.31 -3.15
CA GLY A 207 12.31 29.96 -2.41
C GLY A 207 12.35 29.70 -0.91
N GLY A 208 11.42 30.29 -0.16
CA GLY A 208 11.22 30.06 1.25
C GLY A 208 10.38 28.82 1.55
N TRP A 209 10.32 28.40 2.79
CA TRP A 209 9.49 27.28 3.22
C TRP A 209 8.01 27.53 2.91
N GLY A 210 7.39 26.60 2.20
CA GLY A 210 5.97 26.68 1.82
C GLY A 210 5.69 27.53 0.57
N ASP A 211 6.74 28.11 -0.06
CA ASP A 211 6.59 28.76 -1.35
C ASP A 211 6.14 27.75 -2.41
N GLN A 212 5.18 28.17 -3.23
CA GLN A 212 4.72 27.39 -4.36
C GLN A 212 5.57 27.69 -5.61
N LEU A 213 5.65 26.74 -6.53
CA LEU A 213 6.27 26.99 -7.83
C LEU A 213 5.59 28.20 -8.51
N PRO A 214 6.36 29.08 -9.14
CA PRO A 214 5.84 30.30 -9.73
C PRO A 214 5.01 29.98 -10.98
N SER A 215 3.74 29.73 -10.76
CA SER A 215 2.70 29.65 -11.81
C SER A 215 1.42 30.18 -11.17
N ASP A 216 0.96 31.34 -11.61
CA ASP A 216 -0.32 31.91 -11.20
C ASP A 216 -1.50 31.19 -11.83
N SER A 217 -1.26 30.26 -12.78
CA SER A 217 -2.28 29.52 -13.48
C SER A 217 -1.84 28.08 -13.78
N VAL A 218 -2.81 27.19 -13.92
CA VAL A 218 -2.70 25.81 -14.44
C VAL A 218 -3.58 25.69 -15.68
N HIS A 219 -3.07 25.05 -16.72
CA HIS A 219 -3.84 24.80 -17.94
C HIS A 219 -4.29 23.34 -17.98
N ALA A 220 -5.58 23.13 -18.14
CA ALA A 220 -6.18 21.81 -18.23
C ALA A 220 -7.36 21.82 -19.20
N SER A 221 -7.71 20.67 -19.77
CA SER A 221 -8.88 20.48 -20.62
C SER A 221 -9.89 19.57 -19.97
N VAL A 222 -11.19 19.76 -20.26
CA VAL A 222 -12.23 18.85 -19.81
C VAL A 222 -13.13 18.42 -20.94
N GLN A 223 -13.52 17.14 -20.90
CA GLN A 223 -14.56 16.56 -21.74
C GLN A 223 -15.62 15.89 -20.86
N VAL A 224 -16.88 16.15 -21.18
CA VAL A 224 -18.04 15.51 -20.52
C VAL A 224 -18.77 14.63 -21.54
N LEU A 225 -18.80 13.33 -21.25
CA LEU A 225 -19.41 12.29 -22.07
C LEU A 225 -20.67 11.76 -21.40
N GLY A 226 -21.82 12.03 -21.96
CA GLY A 226 -23.08 11.49 -21.52
C GLY A 226 -23.74 10.60 -22.57
N LYS A 227 -24.94 10.09 -22.30
CA LYS A 227 -25.67 9.26 -23.26
C LYS A 227 -26.53 10.13 -24.17
N ASN A 228 -26.63 9.74 -25.45
CA ASN A 228 -27.62 10.26 -26.37
C ASN A 228 -28.94 9.51 -26.24
N LYS A 229 -29.95 9.90 -27.03
CA LYS A 229 -31.27 9.27 -27.06
C LYS A 229 -31.27 7.76 -27.38
N ASP A 230 -30.20 7.28 -28.04
CA ASP A 230 -30.02 5.88 -28.43
C ASP A 230 -29.15 5.11 -27.41
N GLY A 231 -28.82 5.72 -26.25
CA GLY A 231 -28.00 5.15 -25.20
C GLY A 231 -26.51 5.10 -25.48
N LYS A 232 -26.05 5.68 -26.60
CA LYS A 232 -24.62 5.72 -26.97
C LYS A 232 -23.94 6.93 -26.35
N GLN A 233 -22.64 6.81 -26.10
CA GLN A 233 -21.81 7.91 -25.61
C GLN A 233 -21.80 9.09 -26.62
N GLN A 234 -21.96 10.29 -26.10
CA GLN A 234 -21.93 11.54 -26.84
C GLN A 234 -21.24 12.62 -26.01
N VAL A 235 -20.46 13.47 -26.66
CA VAL A 235 -19.85 14.64 -26.02
C VAL A 235 -20.97 15.65 -25.67
N TRP A 236 -21.12 15.96 -24.38
CA TRP A 236 -22.04 16.98 -23.90
C TRP A 236 -21.37 18.36 -23.79
N ALA A 237 -20.11 18.35 -23.39
CA ALA A 237 -19.27 19.55 -23.40
C ALA A 237 -17.80 19.16 -23.58
N SER A 238 -17.02 20.06 -24.12
CA SER A 238 -15.58 19.92 -24.24
C SER A 238 -14.94 21.30 -24.22
N THR A 239 -13.88 21.48 -23.45
CA THR A 239 -13.04 22.68 -23.50
C THR A 239 -11.68 22.30 -24.08
N GLY A 240 -11.01 23.26 -24.75
CA GLY A 240 -9.56 23.16 -24.96
C GLY A 240 -8.81 23.38 -23.65
N GLN A 241 -7.49 23.56 -23.74
CA GLN A 241 -6.66 23.93 -22.59
C GLN A 241 -7.18 25.27 -22.01
N THR A 242 -7.79 25.19 -20.87
CA THR A 242 -8.41 26.32 -20.15
C THR A 242 -7.47 26.73 -19.03
N SER A 243 -7.18 28.03 -18.93
CA SER A 243 -6.36 28.58 -17.83
C SER A 243 -7.22 28.76 -16.58
N LEU A 244 -6.80 28.13 -15.49
CA LEU A 244 -7.40 28.29 -14.17
C LEU A 244 -6.32 28.76 -13.20
N LYS A 245 -6.73 29.25 -12.02
CA LYS A 245 -5.80 29.59 -10.95
C LYS A 245 -5.02 28.36 -10.50
N ALA A 246 -3.74 28.50 -10.22
CA ALA A 246 -2.95 27.41 -9.65
C ALA A 246 -3.59 26.91 -8.34
N GLY A 247 -3.72 25.59 -8.23
CA GLY A 247 -4.42 24.92 -7.14
C GLY A 247 -5.93 24.68 -7.36
N SER A 248 -6.47 25.12 -8.52
CA SER A 248 -7.84 24.73 -8.93
C SER A 248 -7.98 23.23 -9.09
N THR A 249 -9.20 22.76 -8.86
CA THR A 249 -9.55 21.32 -8.87
C THR A 249 -10.23 20.90 -10.17
N ALA A 250 -10.39 19.60 -10.39
CA ALA A 250 -11.17 19.08 -11.51
C ALA A 250 -12.66 19.49 -11.45
N LYS A 251 -13.19 19.72 -10.23
CA LYS A 251 -14.50 20.36 -10.03
C LYS A 251 -14.54 21.74 -10.66
N ASP A 252 -13.57 22.60 -10.32
CA ASP A 252 -13.52 23.97 -10.84
C ASP A 252 -13.45 24.01 -12.38
N LEU A 253 -12.75 23.03 -12.95
CA LEU A 253 -12.66 22.87 -14.41
C LEU A 253 -13.99 22.37 -15.02
N LEU A 254 -14.69 21.43 -14.36
CA LEU A 254 -16.00 20.96 -14.79
C LEU A 254 -17.02 22.10 -14.79
N GLU A 255 -16.99 22.98 -13.80
CA GLU A 255 -17.88 24.15 -13.71
C GLU A 255 -17.68 25.12 -14.89
N GLN A 256 -16.49 25.18 -15.48
CA GLN A 256 -16.23 26.01 -16.68
C GLN A 256 -16.96 25.48 -17.94
N THR A 257 -17.48 24.27 -17.91
CA THR A 257 -18.26 23.74 -19.05
C THR A 257 -19.61 24.41 -19.24
N GLY A 258 -20.13 25.10 -18.22
CA GLY A 258 -21.45 25.73 -18.24
C GLY A 258 -22.62 24.73 -18.18
N LEU A 259 -22.36 23.43 -17.99
CA LEU A 259 -23.43 22.44 -17.78
C LEU A 259 -24.10 22.65 -16.42
N THR A 260 -25.38 22.32 -16.35
CA THR A 260 -26.11 22.31 -15.09
C THR A 260 -25.72 21.07 -14.29
N LEU A 261 -25.04 21.29 -13.16
CA LEU A 261 -24.59 20.27 -12.27
C LEU A 261 -25.55 20.14 -11.08
N ASP A 262 -25.88 18.91 -10.73
CA ASP A 262 -26.46 18.55 -9.44
C ASP A 262 -25.32 17.99 -8.58
N ALA A 263 -24.97 18.70 -7.52
CA ALA A 263 -23.85 18.32 -6.66
C ALA A 263 -24.14 18.68 -5.20
N SER A 264 -23.50 17.96 -4.29
CA SER A 264 -23.63 18.16 -2.85
C SER A 264 -22.26 18.20 -2.18
N GLU A 265 -22.16 18.92 -1.09
CA GLU A 265 -21.02 18.89 -0.17
C GLU A 265 -21.38 18.00 1.01
N SER A 266 -20.47 17.11 1.36
CA SER A 266 -20.60 16.20 2.51
C SER A 266 -19.33 16.21 3.34
N SER A 267 -19.30 15.49 4.46
CA SER A 267 -18.08 15.22 5.22
C SER A 267 -17.02 14.49 4.41
N TRP A 268 -17.39 13.87 3.28
CA TRP A 268 -16.52 13.19 2.31
C TRP A 268 -16.05 14.09 1.16
N GLY A 269 -16.37 15.39 1.23
CA GLY A 269 -16.06 16.37 0.21
C GLY A 269 -17.18 16.57 -0.82
N TRP A 270 -16.83 17.15 -1.95
CA TRP A 270 -17.72 17.46 -3.04
C TRP A 270 -18.09 16.20 -3.82
N PHE A 271 -19.40 15.99 -4.02
CA PHE A 271 -19.95 14.84 -4.73
C PHE A 271 -20.84 15.28 -5.87
N LEU A 272 -20.59 14.74 -7.08
CA LEU A 272 -21.39 14.98 -8.28
C LEU A 272 -22.58 14.00 -8.31
N ASN A 273 -23.79 14.46 -7.98
CA ASN A 273 -24.99 13.66 -7.99
C ASN A 273 -25.50 13.45 -9.42
N GLY A 274 -25.38 14.47 -10.28
CA GLY A 274 -25.87 14.40 -11.64
C GLY A 274 -25.45 15.57 -12.52
N ILE A 275 -25.59 15.40 -13.83
CA ILE A 275 -25.44 16.47 -14.82
C ILE A 275 -26.68 16.46 -15.70
N THR A 276 -27.25 17.65 -15.97
CA THR A 276 -28.36 17.82 -16.87
C THR A 276 -27.88 17.79 -18.33
N SER A 277 -28.45 16.89 -19.11
CA SER A 277 -28.13 16.73 -20.52
C SER A 277 -28.52 17.99 -21.31
N PRO A 278 -27.62 18.57 -22.10
CA PRO A 278 -27.91 19.71 -22.96
C PRO A 278 -28.80 19.33 -24.18
N PHE A 279 -29.04 18.04 -24.40
CA PHE A 279 -29.79 17.54 -25.56
C PHE A 279 -31.23 17.17 -25.28
N ASP A 280 -31.53 16.62 -24.08
CA ASP A 280 -32.91 16.20 -23.72
C ASP A 280 -33.41 16.85 -22.41
N GLY A 281 -32.57 17.65 -21.76
CA GLY A 281 -32.93 18.37 -20.53
C GLY A 281 -33.11 17.50 -19.30
N LYS A 282 -32.78 16.18 -19.36
CA LYS A 282 -32.88 15.28 -18.22
C LYS A 282 -31.62 15.32 -17.40
N SER A 283 -31.77 15.20 -16.09
CA SER A 283 -30.63 14.98 -15.18
C SER A 283 -30.26 13.50 -15.20
N TYR A 284 -28.99 13.23 -15.41
CA TYR A 284 -28.38 11.91 -15.36
C TYR A 284 -27.56 11.82 -14.06
N GLY A 285 -28.03 11.04 -13.12
CA GLY A 285 -27.38 10.72 -11.86
C GLY A 285 -27.22 9.21 -11.72
N TRP A 286 -26.98 8.72 -10.48
CA TRP A 286 -26.88 7.29 -10.25
C TRP A 286 -28.17 6.55 -10.65
N ASP A 287 -28.03 5.57 -11.50
CA ASP A 287 -29.10 4.69 -11.96
C ASP A 287 -28.87 3.26 -11.45
N ALA A 288 -29.66 2.86 -10.46
CA ALA A 288 -29.56 1.55 -9.83
C ALA A 288 -29.88 0.38 -10.78
N ALA A 289 -30.70 0.61 -11.84
CA ALA A 289 -31.07 -0.45 -12.76
C ALA A 289 -29.93 -0.87 -13.70
N THR A 290 -29.09 0.09 -14.07
CA THR A 290 -27.96 -0.12 -14.98
C THR A 290 -26.60 0.02 -14.28
N ASN A 291 -26.58 0.34 -12.99
CA ASN A 291 -25.41 0.71 -12.20
C ASN A 291 -24.56 1.79 -12.91
N SER A 292 -25.22 2.79 -13.52
CA SER A 292 -24.57 3.87 -14.25
C SER A 292 -24.46 5.12 -13.38
N TYR A 293 -23.31 5.77 -13.43
CA TYR A 293 -23.01 6.99 -12.68
C TYR A 293 -21.91 7.80 -13.36
N TRP A 294 -21.60 9.01 -12.84
CA TRP A 294 -20.53 9.84 -13.36
C TRP A 294 -19.17 9.37 -12.86
N ARG A 295 -18.36 8.92 -13.78
CA ARG A 295 -16.98 8.50 -13.55
C ARG A 295 -16.01 9.60 -13.96
N PHE A 296 -14.96 9.77 -13.18
CA PHE A 296 -13.98 10.83 -13.33
C PHE A 296 -12.61 10.26 -13.71
N TYR A 297 -12.03 10.79 -14.79
CA TYR A 297 -10.76 10.34 -15.34
C TYR A 297 -9.80 11.51 -15.51
N VAL A 298 -8.52 11.28 -15.31
CA VAL A 298 -7.43 12.22 -15.59
C VAL A 298 -6.43 11.53 -16.51
N ASN A 299 -6.11 12.17 -17.62
CA ASN A 299 -5.20 11.64 -18.63
C ASN A 299 -5.55 10.21 -19.08
N GLY A 300 -6.84 9.93 -19.18
CA GLY A 300 -7.39 8.64 -19.59
C GLY A 300 -7.40 7.56 -18.53
N LYS A 301 -6.94 7.83 -17.29
CA LYS A 301 -6.98 6.90 -16.16
C LYS A 301 -8.09 7.28 -15.19
N PHE A 302 -8.75 6.29 -14.62
CA PHE A 302 -9.73 6.50 -13.55
C PHE A 302 -9.03 7.20 -12.37
N ALA A 303 -9.65 8.24 -11.82
CA ALA A 303 -9.05 9.01 -10.74
C ALA A 303 -9.24 8.31 -9.39
N ASP A 304 -8.19 8.28 -8.59
CA ASP A 304 -8.20 7.65 -7.26
C ASP A 304 -8.84 8.55 -6.17
N VAL A 305 -9.18 9.79 -6.53
CA VAL A 305 -9.79 10.78 -5.62
C VAL A 305 -10.97 11.47 -6.29
N GLY A 306 -11.88 12.06 -5.51
CA GLY A 306 -13.00 12.83 -6.04
C GLY A 306 -12.55 14.11 -6.77
N ALA A 307 -13.36 14.58 -7.73
CA ALA A 307 -13.04 15.74 -8.56
C ALA A 307 -12.83 17.05 -7.75
N GLY A 308 -13.49 17.18 -6.61
CA GLY A 308 -13.28 18.31 -5.69
C GLY A 308 -11.97 18.26 -4.91
N ALA A 309 -11.36 17.08 -4.78
CA ALA A 309 -10.07 16.90 -4.11
C ALA A 309 -8.89 16.87 -5.09
N TYR A 310 -9.14 16.54 -6.37
CA TYR A 310 -8.08 16.47 -7.38
C TYR A 310 -7.62 17.87 -7.80
N LYS A 311 -6.40 18.24 -7.42
CA LYS A 311 -5.76 19.49 -7.87
C LYS A 311 -5.16 19.29 -9.24
N LEU A 312 -5.58 20.13 -10.19
CA LEU A 312 -5.13 20.10 -11.57
C LEU A 312 -3.63 20.32 -11.70
N GLN A 313 -3.03 19.58 -12.61
CA GLN A 313 -1.65 19.76 -13.04
C GLN A 313 -1.62 20.37 -14.44
N GLU A 314 -0.50 21.00 -14.79
CA GLU A 314 -0.30 21.57 -16.12
C GLU A 314 -0.46 20.50 -17.22
N GLY A 315 -1.35 20.78 -18.19
CA GLY A 315 -1.62 19.89 -19.31
C GLY A 315 -2.63 18.77 -19.05
N ASP A 316 -3.23 18.68 -17.87
CA ASP A 316 -4.22 17.63 -17.56
C ASP A 316 -5.38 17.62 -18.56
N ALA A 317 -5.73 16.40 -19.00
CA ALA A 317 -6.94 16.11 -19.76
C ALA A 317 -7.94 15.36 -18.87
N VAL A 318 -8.95 16.09 -18.41
CA VAL A 318 -10.00 15.59 -17.53
C VAL A 318 -11.18 15.06 -18.34
N THR A 319 -11.72 13.90 -17.97
CA THR A 319 -12.94 13.36 -18.58
C THR A 319 -13.94 12.95 -17.52
N PHE A 320 -15.16 13.45 -17.63
CA PHE A 320 -16.31 12.94 -16.91
C PHE A 320 -17.15 12.09 -17.85
N MET A 321 -17.41 10.84 -17.50
CA MET A 321 -18.19 9.94 -18.35
C MET A 321 -19.32 9.29 -17.57
N TYR A 322 -20.55 9.42 -18.08
CA TYR A 322 -21.71 8.72 -17.54
C TYR A 322 -21.81 7.30 -18.09
N GLY A 323 -21.82 6.30 -17.23
CA GLY A 323 -21.94 4.89 -17.62
C GLY A 323 -21.61 3.92 -16.50
N ALA A 324 -21.74 2.63 -16.78
CA ALA A 324 -21.40 1.54 -15.87
C ALA A 324 -19.87 1.28 -15.86
N ASP A 325 -19.37 0.55 -14.86
CA ASP A 325 -17.94 0.24 -14.73
C ASP A 325 -17.32 -0.47 -15.94
N ALA A 326 -18.15 -1.24 -16.65
CA ALA A 326 -17.74 -1.95 -17.86
C ALA A 326 -17.67 -1.06 -19.12
N ASP A 327 -18.13 0.19 -19.05
CA ASP A 327 -18.08 1.11 -20.20
C ASP A 327 -16.68 1.73 -20.31
N ALA A 328 -15.99 1.52 -21.43
CA ALA A 328 -14.70 2.14 -21.72
C ALA A 328 -14.82 3.59 -22.19
N LEU A 329 -13.76 4.38 -22.02
CA LEU A 329 -13.65 5.67 -22.69
C LEU A 329 -13.61 5.49 -24.23
N PRO A 330 -14.17 6.41 -25.03
CA PRO A 330 -14.06 6.35 -26.48
C PRO A 330 -12.61 6.25 -26.95
N GLY A 331 -12.34 5.32 -27.87
CA GLY A 331 -10.98 5.03 -28.35
C GLY A 331 -10.15 4.20 -27.37
N GLN A 332 -10.75 3.67 -26.32
CA GLN A 332 -10.13 2.77 -25.36
C GLN A 332 -10.90 1.46 -25.24
N VAL A 333 -10.22 0.43 -24.79
CA VAL A 333 -10.76 -0.88 -24.44
C VAL A 333 -10.37 -1.21 -22.99
N LEU A 334 -11.29 -1.80 -22.24
CA LEU A 334 -11.02 -2.28 -20.87
C LEU A 334 -10.80 -3.79 -20.89
N GLY A 335 -9.65 -4.23 -20.41
CA GLY A 335 -9.35 -5.65 -20.24
C GLY A 335 -8.96 -5.95 -18.80
N SER A 336 -9.14 -7.21 -18.39
CA SER A 336 -8.66 -7.72 -17.10
C SER A 336 -7.67 -8.84 -17.32
N VAL A 337 -6.67 -8.95 -16.44
CA VAL A 337 -5.69 -10.04 -16.54
C VAL A 337 -5.47 -10.70 -15.18
N ASP A 338 -5.37 -12.03 -15.21
CA ASP A 338 -4.88 -12.87 -14.11
C ASP A 338 -3.65 -13.66 -14.57
N VAL A 339 -2.61 -13.69 -13.74
CA VAL A 339 -1.45 -14.58 -13.91
C VAL A 339 -1.47 -15.57 -12.77
N ILE A 340 -1.64 -16.85 -13.08
CA ILE A 340 -1.82 -17.94 -12.11
C ILE A 340 -0.64 -18.90 -12.21
N GLY A 341 0.06 -19.09 -11.12
CA GLY A 341 1.17 -20.03 -10.98
C GLY A 341 1.22 -20.64 -9.59
N PRO A 342 2.15 -21.57 -9.32
CA PRO A 342 2.28 -22.17 -8.00
C PRO A 342 2.95 -21.25 -6.99
N ASP A 343 2.52 -21.32 -5.75
CA ASP A 343 3.25 -20.81 -4.60
C ASP A 343 4.38 -21.79 -4.17
N VAL A 344 5.07 -21.50 -3.08
CA VAL A 344 6.15 -22.38 -2.55
C VAL A 344 5.65 -23.76 -2.13
N ASN A 345 4.36 -23.93 -1.90
CA ASN A 345 3.71 -25.19 -1.55
C ASN A 345 3.14 -25.94 -2.77
N GLY A 346 3.19 -25.31 -3.94
CA GLY A 346 2.63 -25.84 -5.18
C GLY A 346 1.14 -25.56 -5.38
N ASN A 347 0.51 -24.71 -4.54
CA ASN A 347 -0.87 -24.30 -4.71
C ASN A 347 -0.97 -23.24 -5.82
N ASN A 348 -2.04 -23.33 -6.63
CA ASN A 348 -2.30 -22.30 -7.63
C ASN A 348 -2.68 -20.99 -6.95
N THR A 349 -1.97 -19.94 -7.27
CA THR A 349 -2.21 -18.61 -6.70
C THR A 349 -1.96 -17.53 -7.74
N ARG A 350 -2.45 -16.30 -7.48
CA ARG A 350 -2.22 -15.17 -8.36
C ARG A 350 -0.82 -14.59 -8.18
N TRP A 351 -0.07 -14.53 -9.27
CA TRP A 351 1.23 -13.85 -9.34
C TRP A 351 1.08 -12.38 -9.74
N GLY A 352 -0.03 -12.05 -10.37
CA GLY A 352 -0.41 -10.71 -10.72
C GLY A 352 -1.85 -10.68 -11.22
N SER A 353 -2.59 -9.66 -10.84
CA SER A 353 -3.98 -9.46 -11.24
C SER A 353 -4.25 -7.98 -11.43
N ALA A 354 -5.05 -7.64 -12.43
CA ALA A 354 -5.57 -6.31 -12.62
C ALA A 354 -6.91 -6.36 -13.36
N SER A 355 -7.86 -5.58 -12.89
CA SER A 355 -9.19 -5.48 -13.49
C SER A 355 -9.36 -4.13 -14.17
N ASN A 356 -10.15 -4.12 -15.26
CA ASN A 356 -10.53 -2.91 -15.97
C ASN A 356 -9.35 -2.02 -16.40
N VAL A 357 -8.25 -2.65 -16.83
CA VAL A 357 -7.08 -1.93 -17.36
C VAL A 357 -7.46 -1.26 -18.67
N SER A 358 -7.31 0.05 -18.72
CA SER A 358 -7.63 0.85 -19.91
C SER A 358 -6.45 0.85 -20.87
N LEU A 359 -6.71 0.49 -22.12
CA LEU A 359 -5.75 0.45 -23.21
C LEU A 359 -6.36 1.13 -24.47
N PRO A 360 -5.55 1.59 -25.42
CA PRO A 360 -6.05 2.08 -26.70
C PRO A 360 -6.90 1.04 -27.43
N GLU A 361 -7.95 1.46 -28.11
CA GLU A 361 -8.74 0.58 -28.99
C GLU A 361 -7.85 -0.08 -30.05
N GLY A 362 -8.02 -1.36 -30.27
CA GLY A 362 -7.16 -2.16 -31.12
C GLY A 362 -5.98 -2.82 -30.42
N SER A 363 -5.76 -2.53 -29.12
CA SER A 363 -4.76 -3.23 -28.30
C SER A 363 -5.04 -4.71 -28.23
N THR A 364 -3.97 -5.48 -28.06
CA THR A 364 -4.00 -6.95 -28.04
C THR A 364 -3.93 -7.51 -26.61
N ALA A 365 -4.18 -8.80 -26.46
CA ALA A 365 -3.96 -9.49 -25.19
C ALA A 365 -2.48 -9.41 -24.75
N GLN A 366 -1.51 -9.35 -25.68
CA GLN A 366 -0.10 -9.10 -25.36
C GLN A 366 0.06 -7.74 -24.66
N ASP A 367 -0.50 -6.67 -25.25
CA ASP A 367 -0.36 -5.32 -24.69
C ASP A 367 -0.89 -5.24 -23.27
N LEU A 368 -2.01 -5.93 -23.00
CA LEU A 368 -2.59 -6.02 -21.66
C LEU A 368 -1.69 -6.79 -20.68
N ILE A 369 -1.21 -7.97 -21.08
CA ILE A 369 -0.30 -8.80 -20.27
C ILE A 369 0.95 -8.01 -19.90
N GLU A 370 1.63 -7.43 -20.89
CA GLU A 370 2.86 -6.69 -20.67
C GLU A 370 2.64 -5.45 -19.78
N THR A 371 1.53 -4.74 -19.98
CA THR A 371 1.16 -3.58 -19.15
C THR A 371 1.03 -3.98 -17.69
N VAL A 372 0.35 -5.08 -17.41
CA VAL A 372 0.12 -5.52 -16.03
C VAL A 372 1.37 -6.11 -15.39
N LEU A 373 2.11 -6.97 -16.09
CA LEU A 373 3.35 -7.54 -15.55
C LEU A 373 4.37 -6.45 -15.20
N LYS A 374 4.51 -5.42 -16.06
CA LYS A 374 5.37 -4.26 -15.79
C LYS A 374 4.87 -3.44 -14.58
N ALA A 375 3.57 -3.16 -14.51
CA ALA A 375 2.98 -2.40 -13.40
C ALA A 375 3.12 -3.12 -12.05
N LYS A 376 2.97 -4.44 -12.04
CA LYS A 376 3.13 -5.29 -10.86
C LYS A 376 4.58 -5.70 -10.57
N ARG A 377 5.54 -5.25 -11.41
CA ARG A 377 6.98 -5.57 -11.30
C ARG A 377 7.27 -7.08 -11.29
N VAL A 378 6.48 -7.81 -12.05
CA VAL A 378 6.67 -9.25 -12.27
C VAL A 378 7.62 -9.44 -13.46
N ASP A 379 8.79 -10.03 -13.22
CA ASP A 379 9.77 -10.28 -14.27
C ASP A 379 9.29 -11.39 -15.20
N TYR A 380 9.39 -11.15 -16.51
CA TYR A 380 9.05 -12.13 -17.52
C TYR A 380 10.05 -12.11 -18.68
N ASN A 381 10.11 -13.21 -19.41
CA ASN A 381 10.86 -13.31 -20.66
C ASN A 381 9.89 -13.70 -21.78
N ALA A 382 9.95 -12.96 -22.88
CA ALA A 382 9.16 -13.24 -24.08
C ALA A 382 10.03 -13.09 -25.31
N SER A 383 9.67 -13.78 -26.39
CA SER A 383 10.36 -13.73 -27.66
C SER A 383 9.37 -13.59 -28.80
N GLN A 384 9.85 -13.04 -29.92
CA GLN A 384 9.10 -12.98 -31.16
C GLN A 384 9.71 -13.91 -32.21
N SER A 385 8.86 -14.73 -32.82
CA SER A 385 9.25 -15.58 -33.93
C SER A 385 8.30 -15.34 -35.12
N GLY A 386 8.78 -14.60 -36.12
CA GLY A 386 7.93 -14.11 -37.21
C GLY A 386 6.82 -13.20 -36.68
N ALA A 387 5.56 -13.54 -37.00
CA ALA A 387 4.38 -12.79 -36.55
C ALA A 387 3.86 -13.20 -35.15
N TYR A 388 4.51 -14.14 -34.47
CA TYR A 388 4.01 -14.74 -33.23
C TYR A 388 4.81 -14.28 -32.03
N TRP A 389 4.11 -13.89 -30.96
CA TRP A 389 4.69 -13.58 -29.66
C TRP A 389 4.59 -14.79 -28.74
N PHE A 390 5.68 -15.15 -28.11
CA PHE A 390 5.78 -16.28 -27.18
C PHE A 390 6.23 -15.82 -25.81
N LEU A 391 5.47 -16.17 -24.79
CA LEU A 391 5.85 -16.01 -23.41
C LEU A 391 6.73 -17.20 -23.01
N ASN A 392 8.02 -16.97 -22.81
CA ASN A 392 8.98 -18.04 -22.48
C ASN A 392 9.00 -18.36 -20.99
N SER A 393 8.86 -17.33 -20.15
CA SER A 393 8.83 -17.51 -18.69
C SER A 393 8.22 -16.32 -17.99
N ILE A 394 7.69 -16.58 -16.78
CA ILE A 394 7.40 -15.55 -15.76
C ILE A 394 8.15 -15.96 -14.50
N THR A 395 8.78 -14.99 -13.82
CA THR A 395 9.47 -15.21 -12.55
C THR A 395 8.47 -15.17 -11.40
N SER A 396 8.45 -16.21 -10.60
CA SER A 396 7.56 -16.32 -9.44
C SER A 396 7.87 -15.24 -8.41
N PRO A 397 6.86 -14.50 -7.91
CA PRO A 397 7.06 -13.55 -6.82
C PRO A 397 7.34 -14.24 -5.48
N PHE A 398 7.14 -15.56 -5.37
CA PHE A 398 7.26 -16.32 -4.13
C PHE A 398 8.64 -16.95 -3.94
N ASP A 399 9.15 -17.67 -4.95
CA ASP A 399 10.45 -18.38 -4.89
C ASP A 399 11.52 -17.75 -5.79
N HIS A 400 11.17 -16.67 -6.50
CA HIS A 400 12.03 -15.90 -7.41
C HIS A 400 12.68 -16.72 -8.53
N LYS A 401 12.05 -17.86 -8.91
CA LYS A 401 12.50 -18.68 -10.03
C LYS A 401 11.69 -18.39 -11.28
N PRO A 402 12.32 -18.44 -12.48
CA PRO A 402 11.59 -18.38 -13.73
C PRO A 402 10.89 -19.72 -13.97
N TYR A 403 9.60 -19.67 -14.18
CA TYR A 403 8.79 -20.81 -14.60
C TYR A 403 8.73 -20.84 -16.12
N VAL A 404 9.41 -21.83 -16.68
CA VAL A 404 9.54 -22.10 -18.11
C VAL A 404 8.78 -23.39 -18.46
N TRP A 405 8.74 -23.76 -19.73
CA TRP A 405 8.26 -25.07 -20.11
C TRP A 405 9.03 -26.18 -19.35
N ASP A 406 8.30 -27.01 -18.63
CA ASP A 406 8.84 -28.14 -17.89
C ASP A 406 8.60 -29.45 -18.68
N ALA A 407 9.67 -29.99 -19.26
CA ALA A 407 9.61 -31.19 -20.05
C ALA A 407 9.21 -32.46 -19.25
N ALA A 408 9.39 -32.47 -17.91
CA ALA A 408 9.05 -33.61 -17.06
C ALA A 408 7.55 -33.68 -16.77
N THR A 409 6.90 -32.57 -16.62
CA THR A 409 5.47 -32.46 -16.30
C THR A 409 4.61 -31.93 -17.44
N ASN A 410 5.22 -31.49 -18.54
CA ASN A 410 4.61 -30.82 -19.67
C ASN A 410 3.80 -29.58 -19.27
N LYS A 411 4.23 -28.90 -18.19
CA LYS A 411 3.65 -27.61 -17.78
C LYS A 411 4.30 -26.43 -18.50
N TYR A 412 3.49 -25.47 -18.91
CA TYR A 412 3.93 -24.22 -19.51
C TYR A 412 2.86 -23.14 -19.35
N TRP A 413 3.12 -21.92 -19.79
CA TRP A 413 2.17 -20.80 -19.69
C TRP A 413 1.10 -20.94 -20.77
N HIS A 414 -0.12 -21.29 -20.36
CA HIS A 414 -1.31 -21.31 -21.18
C HIS A 414 -2.04 -19.99 -21.17
N LEU A 415 -2.58 -19.60 -22.32
CA LEU A 415 -3.40 -18.41 -22.50
C LEU A 415 -4.87 -18.80 -22.54
N TYR A 416 -5.69 -18.13 -21.73
CA TYR A 416 -7.14 -18.26 -21.75
C TYR A 416 -7.77 -16.89 -21.98
N ILE A 417 -8.84 -16.84 -22.75
CA ILE A 417 -9.67 -15.66 -22.97
C ILE A 417 -11.08 -15.97 -22.49
N ASN A 418 -11.56 -15.22 -21.52
CA ASN A 418 -12.87 -15.40 -20.90
C ASN A 418 -13.10 -16.84 -20.37
N GLY A 419 -12.03 -17.44 -19.84
CA GLY A 419 -12.04 -18.81 -19.29
C GLY A 419 -11.81 -19.94 -20.30
N GLU A 420 -11.80 -19.64 -21.60
CA GLU A 420 -11.60 -20.63 -22.66
C GLU A 420 -10.13 -20.62 -23.12
N PRO A 421 -9.52 -21.80 -23.37
CA PRO A 421 -8.14 -21.90 -23.86
C PRO A 421 -8.02 -21.27 -25.25
N SER A 422 -7.00 -20.44 -25.45
CA SER A 422 -6.76 -19.79 -26.71
C SER A 422 -5.87 -20.62 -27.63
N LEU A 423 -6.28 -20.77 -28.88
CA LEU A 423 -5.47 -21.34 -29.96
C LEU A 423 -4.59 -20.29 -30.67
N LEU A 424 -4.78 -19.01 -30.34
CA LEU A 424 -4.04 -17.88 -30.92
C LEU A 424 -3.01 -17.36 -29.93
N CYS A 425 -1.91 -16.84 -30.43
CA CYS A 425 -0.94 -16.12 -29.61
C CYS A 425 -1.53 -14.78 -29.11
N ALA A 426 -1.07 -14.31 -27.95
CA ALA A 426 -1.63 -13.10 -27.32
C ALA A 426 -1.62 -11.85 -28.21
N ASN A 427 -0.62 -11.71 -29.07
CA ASN A 427 -0.53 -10.59 -30.04
C ASN A 427 -1.48 -10.72 -31.23
N GLN A 428 -2.16 -11.82 -31.42
CA GLN A 428 -3.14 -12.03 -32.47
C GLN A 428 -4.58 -11.80 -31.98
N ILE A 429 -4.76 -11.57 -30.69
CA ILE A 429 -6.07 -11.39 -30.07
C ILE A 429 -6.27 -9.91 -29.80
N THR A 430 -7.09 -9.26 -30.63
CA THR A 430 -7.53 -7.88 -30.38
C THR A 430 -8.56 -7.90 -29.25
N LEU A 431 -8.32 -7.12 -28.21
CA LEU A 431 -9.19 -7.05 -27.03
C LEU A 431 -10.54 -6.37 -27.35
N LYS A 432 -11.56 -6.85 -26.66
CA LYS A 432 -12.87 -6.21 -26.53
C LYS A 432 -13.05 -5.80 -25.07
N SER A 433 -13.77 -4.70 -24.83
CA SER A 433 -14.06 -4.28 -23.45
C SER A 433 -14.81 -5.39 -22.69
N GLY A 434 -14.31 -5.69 -21.50
CA GLY A 434 -14.77 -6.78 -20.66
C GLY A 434 -14.02 -8.11 -20.83
N ASP A 435 -13.09 -8.21 -21.78
CA ASP A 435 -12.28 -9.42 -21.93
C ASP A 435 -11.42 -9.67 -20.69
N LYS A 436 -11.44 -10.93 -20.24
CA LYS A 436 -10.57 -11.43 -19.19
C LYS A 436 -9.50 -12.33 -19.81
N VAL A 437 -8.25 -11.90 -19.72
CA VAL A 437 -7.07 -12.66 -20.15
C VAL A 437 -6.51 -13.40 -18.93
N THR A 438 -6.29 -14.69 -19.02
CA THR A 438 -5.64 -15.47 -17.97
C THR A 438 -4.42 -16.19 -18.53
N LEU A 439 -3.28 -15.97 -17.88
CA LEU A 439 -2.08 -16.79 -18.07
C LEU A 439 -2.00 -17.78 -16.92
N ALA A 440 -1.95 -19.07 -17.21
CA ALA A 440 -1.87 -20.11 -16.18
C ALA A 440 -0.73 -21.09 -16.48
N TYR A 441 0.08 -21.39 -15.47
CA TYR A 441 1.14 -22.39 -15.56
C TYR A 441 0.58 -23.79 -15.30
N THR A 442 0.21 -24.50 -16.36
CA THR A 442 -0.51 -25.78 -16.30
C THR A 442 -0.19 -26.71 -17.48
N THR A 443 -0.87 -27.83 -17.62
CA THR A 443 -0.75 -28.78 -18.74
C THR A 443 -1.91 -28.62 -19.73
N ASP A 444 -1.74 -29.09 -20.98
CA ASP A 444 -2.76 -29.04 -22.05
C ASP A 444 -4.12 -29.62 -21.65
N ASP A 445 -4.08 -30.73 -20.90
CA ASP A 445 -5.28 -31.47 -20.54
C ASP A 445 -5.95 -30.97 -19.24
N SER A 446 -5.40 -29.95 -18.64
CA SER A 446 -5.93 -29.42 -17.39
C SER A 446 -6.99 -28.35 -17.67
N ALA A 447 -8.08 -28.40 -16.92
CA ALA A 447 -8.96 -27.23 -16.82
C ALA A 447 -8.18 -26.00 -16.34
N MET A 448 -8.63 -24.79 -16.73
CA MET A 448 -8.03 -23.55 -16.23
C MET A 448 -7.96 -23.61 -14.69
N PRO A 449 -6.78 -23.44 -14.09
CA PRO A 449 -6.66 -23.39 -12.64
C PRO A 449 -7.51 -22.28 -12.05
N ASP A 450 -8.21 -22.58 -11.00
CA ASP A 450 -8.99 -21.61 -10.23
C ASP A 450 -8.26 -21.35 -8.91
N PRO A 451 -7.58 -20.20 -8.76
CA PRO A 451 -6.86 -19.86 -7.53
C PRO A 451 -7.78 -19.56 -6.35
N ASP A 452 -9.08 -19.35 -6.59
CA ASP A 452 -10.09 -19.06 -5.56
C ASP A 452 -10.81 -20.33 -5.10
N LYS A 453 -10.56 -21.45 -5.75
CA LYS A 453 -11.22 -22.72 -5.43
C LYS A 453 -10.75 -23.24 -4.08
N ILE A 454 -11.69 -23.33 -3.14
CA ILE A 454 -11.42 -23.94 -1.84
C ILE A 454 -11.62 -25.44 -1.94
N VAL A 455 -10.55 -26.16 -1.66
CA VAL A 455 -10.57 -27.62 -1.53
C VAL A 455 -10.40 -27.95 -0.05
N VAL A 456 -11.43 -28.52 0.55
CA VAL A 456 -11.37 -28.97 1.95
C VAL A 456 -10.75 -30.35 1.99
N ASP A 457 -9.63 -30.49 2.70
CA ASP A 457 -8.95 -31.76 2.98
C ASP A 457 -8.93 -32.04 4.48
N PRO A 458 -9.91 -32.79 5.03
CA PRO A 458 -9.95 -33.13 6.45
C PRO A 458 -8.77 -33.98 6.91
N SER A 459 -8.06 -34.64 5.96
CA SER A 459 -6.90 -35.48 6.27
C SER A 459 -5.59 -34.68 6.35
N ALA A 460 -5.61 -33.39 6.00
CA ALA A 460 -4.43 -32.53 6.03
C ALA A 460 -3.77 -32.57 7.42
N THR A 461 -2.47 -32.84 7.41
CA THR A 461 -1.66 -32.82 8.64
C THR A 461 -1.36 -31.37 9.03
N THR A 462 -1.32 -31.13 10.32
CA THR A 462 -0.96 -29.82 10.88
C THR A 462 0.46 -29.85 11.44
N PRO A 463 1.23 -28.76 11.32
CA PRO A 463 2.54 -28.69 11.94
C PRO A 463 2.42 -28.59 13.47
N ASP A 464 3.41 -29.13 14.16
CA ASP A 464 3.58 -28.99 15.62
C ASP A 464 4.48 -27.77 15.88
N TRP A 465 3.93 -26.57 15.68
CA TRP A 465 4.66 -25.31 15.87
C TRP A 465 4.14 -24.58 17.10
N ASP A 466 5.03 -23.91 17.81
CA ASP A 466 4.65 -22.93 18.82
C ASP A 466 4.27 -21.61 18.18
N ALA A 467 3.25 -20.96 18.72
CA ALA A 467 2.93 -19.60 18.37
C ALA A 467 3.89 -18.62 19.04
N GLU A 468 4.39 -17.67 18.30
CA GLU A 468 5.06 -16.49 18.86
C GLU A 468 4.03 -15.46 19.33
N TRP A 469 2.92 -15.35 18.55
CA TRP A 469 1.73 -14.58 18.91
C TRP A 469 0.49 -15.26 18.32
N ALA A 470 -0.28 -15.92 19.17
CA ALA A 470 -1.34 -16.81 18.71
C ALA A 470 -2.58 -16.08 18.13
N GLY A 471 -2.85 -14.86 18.49
CA GLY A 471 -4.00 -14.07 18.07
C GLY A 471 -4.19 -12.82 18.93
N TYR A 472 -5.32 -12.14 18.79
CA TYR A 472 -5.63 -10.98 19.61
C TYR A 472 -5.59 -11.35 21.09
N GLY A 473 -4.76 -10.72 21.89
CA GLY A 473 -4.56 -11.09 23.29
C GLY A 473 -3.68 -12.33 23.52
N ASN A 474 -2.91 -12.78 22.54
CA ASN A 474 -1.88 -13.82 22.54
C ASN A 474 -2.32 -15.24 22.95
N SER A 475 -2.88 -15.45 24.11
CA SER A 475 -3.13 -16.81 24.66
C SER A 475 -4.59 -17.27 24.60
N GLY A 476 -5.45 -16.59 23.85
CA GLY A 476 -6.88 -16.88 23.82
C GLY A 476 -7.64 -16.55 25.13
N ASN A 477 -6.94 -16.10 26.17
CA ASN A 477 -7.51 -15.59 27.42
C ASN A 477 -7.32 -14.07 27.58
N GLY A 478 -6.98 -13.37 26.51
CA GLY A 478 -6.85 -11.92 26.49
C GLY A 478 -5.57 -11.36 27.13
N SER A 479 -4.57 -12.20 27.42
CA SER A 479 -3.30 -11.73 27.99
C SER A 479 -2.39 -11.15 26.91
N THR A 480 -2.21 -9.84 26.87
CA THR A 480 -1.25 -9.14 26.02
C THR A 480 0.10 -8.94 26.69
N VAL A 481 0.54 -9.94 27.48
CA VAL A 481 1.80 -9.90 28.21
C VAL A 481 2.82 -10.82 27.56
N THR A 482 4.06 -10.31 27.38
CA THR A 482 5.20 -11.06 26.86
C THR A 482 6.45 -10.84 27.74
N ASP A 483 7.37 -11.80 27.75
CA ASP A 483 8.71 -11.69 28.32
C ASP A 483 9.79 -11.45 27.27
N ALA A 484 9.41 -11.35 25.99
CA ALA A 484 10.30 -11.05 24.89
C ALA A 484 11.01 -9.69 25.10
N LYS A 485 12.26 -9.60 24.64
CA LYS A 485 13.09 -8.38 24.78
C LYS A 485 12.72 -7.34 23.72
N THR A 486 11.63 -6.66 23.95
CA THR A 486 11.11 -5.59 23.08
C THR A 486 11.94 -4.31 23.16
N PRO A 487 11.86 -3.38 22.16
CA PRO A 487 12.67 -2.17 22.14
C PRO A 487 12.47 -1.26 23.36
N ALA A 488 13.45 -1.19 24.22
CA ALA A 488 13.38 -0.40 25.47
C ALA A 488 13.64 1.10 25.26
N GLN A 489 14.00 1.54 24.06
CA GLN A 489 14.21 2.95 23.69
C GLN A 489 13.52 3.27 22.36
N ALA A 490 14.24 3.68 21.34
CA ALA A 490 13.69 3.89 20.01
C ALA A 490 13.52 2.55 19.27
N ALA A 491 12.50 2.47 18.45
CA ALA A 491 12.28 1.39 17.51
C ALA A 491 12.49 1.88 16.07
N GLY A 492 13.06 1.03 15.22
CA GLY A 492 13.27 1.30 13.80
C GLY A 492 12.46 0.35 12.94
N LEU A 493 12.00 0.82 11.78
CA LEU A 493 11.34 -0.01 10.80
C LEU A 493 12.33 -1.07 10.28
N LYS A 494 11.92 -2.34 10.35
CA LYS A 494 12.67 -3.46 9.74
C LYS A 494 12.14 -3.75 8.35
N TRP A 495 10.81 -3.77 8.20
CA TRP A 495 10.12 -3.85 6.93
C TRP A 495 8.65 -3.40 7.10
N ALA A 496 8.04 -3.09 5.96
CA ALA A 496 6.61 -2.81 5.85
C ALA A 496 6.03 -3.65 4.71
N PHE A 497 4.80 -4.13 4.88
CA PHE A 497 4.06 -4.92 3.89
C PHE A 497 2.73 -4.23 3.58
N ASP A 498 2.54 -3.86 2.32
CA ASP A 498 1.33 -3.19 1.85
C ASP A 498 0.25 -4.24 1.52
N TRP A 499 -0.62 -4.53 2.50
CA TRP A 499 -1.68 -5.53 2.33
C TRP A 499 -2.84 -5.03 1.44
N LYS A 500 -3.05 -3.72 1.30
CA LYS A 500 -4.03 -3.19 0.34
C LYS A 500 -3.58 -3.43 -1.10
N ALA A 501 -2.31 -3.18 -1.40
CA ALA A 501 -1.76 -3.47 -2.72
C ALA A 501 -1.82 -4.96 -3.06
N GLU A 502 -1.60 -5.84 -2.09
CA GLU A 502 -1.72 -7.29 -2.27
C GLU A 502 -3.16 -7.73 -2.58
N SER A 503 -4.16 -7.18 -1.87
CA SER A 503 -5.57 -7.48 -2.14
C SER A 503 -6.06 -6.96 -3.49
N GLY A 504 -5.36 -6.00 -4.09
CA GLY A 504 -5.78 -5.31 -5.31
C GLY A 504 -7.01 -4.41 -5.13
N GLN A 505 -7.42 -4.13 -3.89
CA GLN A 505 -8.58 -3.32 -3.55
C GLN A 505 -8.15 -1.98 -2.96
N GLN A 506 -8.88 -0.92 -3.29
CA GLN A 506 -8.64 0.41 -2.71
C GLN A 506 -8.99 0.44 -1.21
N TYR A 507 -10.05 -0.28 -0.82
CA TYR A 507 -10.51 -0.43 0.54
C TYR A 507 -10.63 -1.92 0.84
N ALA A 508 -9.56 -2.52 1.37
CA ALA A 508 -9.54 -3.93 1.74
C ALA A 508 -9.68 -4.08 3.26
N ASN A 509 -10.55 -4.99 3.68
CA ASN A 509 -10.57 -5.43 5.06
C ASN A 509 -9.33 -6.28 5.34
N CYS A 510 -8.77 -6.14 6.54
CA CYS A 510 -7.64 -6.92 7.00
C CYS A 510 -7.93 -7.50 8.38
N SER A 511 -7.35 -8.65 8.67
CA SER A 511 -7.38 -9.25 9.99
C SER A 511 -6.22 -8.74 10.86
N GLU A 512 -6.36 -8.94 12.17
CA GLU A 512 -5.23 -8.86 13.10
C GLU A 512 -4.15 -9.89 12.71
N PRO A 513 -2.87 -9.56 12.91
CA PRO A 513 -1.79 -10.48 12.59
C PRO A 513 -1.64 -11.60 13.63
N VAL A 514 -1.24 -12.77 13.12
CA VAL A 514 -0.87 -13.95 13.91
C VAL A 514 0.57 -14.31 13.57
N ILE A 515 1.38 -14.69 14.55
CA ILE A 515 2.80 -15.06 14.34
C ILE A 515 3.04 -16.48 14.84
N ALA A 516 3.53 -17.33 13.95
CA ALA A 516 3.91 -18.70 14.30
C ALA A 516 5.11 -19.15 13.46
N ASN A 517 6.11 -19.75 14.12
CA ASN A 517 7.29 -20.35 13.51
C ASN A 517 7.99 -19.43 12.48
N GLY A 518 8.19 -18.16 12.81
CA GLY A 518 8.86 -17.19 11.95
C GLY A 518 8.03 -16.71 10.75
N PHE A 519 6.72 -16.95 10.73
CA PHE A 519 5.80 -16.43 9.73
C PHE A 519 4.72 -15.56 10.35
N VAL A 520 4.35 -14.50 9.64
CA VAL A 520 3.20 -13.66 9.98
C VAL A 520 2.06 -14.01 9.04
N TYR A 521 0.87 -14.18 9.59
CA TYR A 521 -0.35 -14.47 8.83
C TYR A 521 -1.31 -13.30 8.99
N ILE A 522 -1.83 -12.81 7.87
CA ILE A 522 -2.94 -11.86 7.81
C ILE A 522 -3.94 -12.33 6.77
N ALA A 523 -5.20 -12.11 7.03
CA ALA A 523 -6.26 -12.34 6.07
C ALA A 523 -6.72 -10.98 5.49
N THR A 524 -6.75 -10.85 4.17
CA THR A 524 -7.17 -9.62 3.49
C THR A 524 -8.25 -9.95 2.48
N GLU A 525 -9.38 -9.27 2.53
CA GLU A 525 -10.53 -9.60 1.69
C GLU A 525 -10.84 -11.10 1.73
N ASN A 526 -10.54 -11.84 0.68
CA ASN A 526 -10.80 -13.29 0.55
C ASN A 526 -9.52 -14.14 0.41
N GLU A 527 -8.40 -13.66 0.95
CA GLU A 527 -7.12 -14.36 0.90
C GLU A 527 -6.45 -14.39 2.28
N LEU A 528 -5.96 -15.56 2.71
CA LEU A 528 -5.02 -15.68 3.82
C LEU A 528 -3.60 -15.60 3.29
N ILE A 529 -2.85 -14.61 3.73
CA ILE A 529 -1.46 -14.37 3.30
C ILE A 529 -0.50 -14.85 4.37
N LYS A 530 0.54 -15.59 3.94
CA LYS A 530 1.69 -16.00 4.76
C LYS A 530 2.91 -15.18 4.37
N ILE A 531 3.50 -14.49 5.34
CA ILE A 531 4.62 -13.57 5.18
C ILE A 531 5.82 -14.11 5.97
N ASP A 532 7.00 -14.16 5.36
CA ASP A 532 8.25 -14.45 6.06
C ASP A 532 8.59 -13.30 7.02
N SER A 533 8.64 -13.57 8.31
CA SER A 533 8.81 -12.53 9.33
C SER A 533 10.18 -11.86 9.29
N SER A 534 11.20 -12.53 8.72
CA SER A 534 12.55 -11.97 8.61
C SER A 534 12.67 -10.96 7.47
N THR A 535 11.97 -11.19 6.36
CA THR A 535 12.11 -10.41 5.12
C THR A 535 10.92 -9.50 4.81
N GLY A 536 9.74 -9.75 5.42
CA GLY A 536 8.49 -9.05 5.11
C GLY A 536 7.88 -9.43 3.76
N LYS A 537 8.36 -10.52 3.13
CA LYS A 537 7.86 -10.95 1.83
C LYS A 537 6.74 -11.98 1.96
N LYS A 538 5.72 -11.85 1.13
CA LYS A 538 4.70 -12.88 0.92
C LYS A 538 5.37 -14.15 0.38
N VAL A 539 5.13 -15.27 1.02
CA VAL A 539 5.69 -16.57 0.61
C VAL A 539 4.63 -17.54 0.11
N ALA A 540 3.41 -17.40 0.57
CA ALA A 540 2.27 -18.21 0.12
C ALA A 540 0.96 -17.49 0.44
N SER A 541 -0.13 -17.96 -0.18
CA SER A 541 -1.48 -17.55 0.17
C SER A 541 -2.50 -18.66 -0.11
N ALA A 542 -3.65 -18.57 0.55
CA ALA A 542 -4.78 -19.47 0.32
C ALA A 542 -6.08 -18.69 0.23
N PRO A 543 -7.05 -19.13 -0.63
CA PRO A 543 -8.33 -18.48 -0.74
C PRO A 543 -9.18 -18.68 0.52
N LEU A 544 -9.98 -17.67 0.84
CA LEU A 544 -11.01 -17.71 1.87
C LEU A 544 -12.40 -17.85 1.24
N ALA A 545 -13.30 -18.55 1.91
CA ALA A 545 -14.64 -18.83 1.40
C ALA A 545 -15.53 -17.58 1.27
N SER A 546 -15.22 -16.57 2.06
CA SER A 546 -15.79 -15.22 1.95
C SER A 546 -14.82 -14.21 2.51
N LYS A 547 -15.14 -12.93 2.34
CA LYS A 547 -14.34 -11.83 2.87
C LYS A 547 -14.20 -11.90 4.39
N VAL A 548 -13.10 -11.36 4.90
CA VAL A 548 -12.99 -11.07 6.33
C VAL A 548 -13.75 -9.81 6.68
N SER A 549 -14.26 -9.73 7.90
CA SER A 549 -14.79 -8.49 8.46
C SER A 549 -13.64 -7.53 8.78
N TYR A 550 -13.93 -6.22 8.84
CA TYR A 550 -12.98 -5.23 9.31
C TYR A 550 -12.46 -5.62 10.69
N THR A 551 -11.13 -5.62 10.85
CA THR A 551 -10.44 -6.10 12.06
C THR A 551 -10.88 -7.49 12.53
N SER A 552 -11.01 -8.42 11.60
CA SER A 552 -11.20 -9.84 11.93
C SER A 552 -10.05 -10.33 12.81
N ARG A 553 -10.35 -11.17 13.81
CA ARG A 553 -9.40 -11.62 14.82
C ARG A 553 -9.18 -13.14 14.76
N PRO A 554 -8.37 -13.62 13.81
CA PRO A 554 -8.04 -15.03 13.68
C PRO A 554 -7.17 -15.51 14.84
N ILE A 555 -7.08 -16.84 14.99
CA ILE A 555 -6.20 -17.46 15.97
C ILE A 555 -5.36 -18.57 15.34
N TYR A 556 -4.12 -18.69 15.80
CA TYR A 556 -3.31 -19.90 15.60
C TYR A 556 -3.53 -20.86 16.77
N THR A 557 -3.89 -22.08 16.46
CA THR A 557 -4.03 -23.15 17.45
C THR A 557 -3.85 -24.51 16.77
N ASN A 558 -3.09 -25.43 17.40
CA ASN A 558 -2.86 -26.81 16.92
C ASN A 558 -2.41 -26.89 15.46
N GLY A 559 -1.52 -25.96 15.03
CA GLY A 559 -1.00 -25.92 13.66
C GLY A 559 -1.98 -25.37 12.62
N LEU A 560 -3.09 -24.78 13.06
CA LEU A 560 -4.12 -24.18 12.19
C LEU A 560 -4.20 -22.67 12.41
N ILE A 561 -4.38 -21.94 11.32
CA ILE A 561 -4.90 -20.57 11.34
C ILE A 561 -6.42 -20.67 11.17
N ILE A 562 -7.17 -20.28 12.18
CA ILE A 562 -8.63 -20.31 12.17
C ILE A 562 -9.13 -18.90 11.97
N VAL A 563 -9.78 -18.67 10.82
CA VAL A 563 -10.21 -17.36 10.35
C VAL A 563 -11.72 -17.25 10.39
N PRO A 564 -12.26 -16.31 11.20
CA PRO A 564 -13.68 -15.99 11.15
C PRO A 564 -13.96 -15.10 9.92
N LEU A 565 -15.00 -15.46 9.17
CA LEU A 565 -15.33 -14.87 7.89
C LEU A 565 -16.64 -14.08 7.96
N ASN A 566 -16.75 -13.08 7.10
CA ASN A 566 -18.01 -12.38 6.86
C ASN A 566 -19.07 -13.38 6.40
N GLY A 567 -20.33 -13.21 6.82
CA GLY A 567 -21.38 -14.21 6.62
C GLY A 567 -21.38 -15.30 7.69
N GLY A 568 -20.50 -15.25 8.70
CA GLY A 568 -20.52 -16.15 9.88
C GLY A 568 -19.94 -17.54 9.66
N ALA A 569 -19.29 -17.80 8.52
CA ALA A 569 -18.49 -19.00 8.31
C ALA A 569 -17.16 -18.91 9.05
N VAL A 570 -16.56 -20.06 9.34
CA VAL A 570 -15.22 -20.14 9.95
C VAL A 570 -14.39 -21.14 9.15
N GLN A 571 -13.18 -20.72 8.72
CA GLN A 571 -12.28 -21.54 7.93
C GLN A 571 -11.01 -21.84 8.71
N ALA A 572 -10.60 -23.09 8.75
CA ALA A 572 -9.33 -23.52 9.32
C ALA A 572 -8.36 -23.98 8.25
N ILE A 573 -7.17 -23.42 8.28
CA ILE A 573 -6.14 -23.57 7.27
C ILE A 573 -4.84 -23.99 7.94
N THR A 574 -4.15 -25.01 7.43
CA THR A 574 -2.87 -25.48 8.01
C THR A 574 -1.82 -24.38 7.88
N ALA A 575 -1.08 -24.09 8.95
CA ALA A 575 -0.13 -23.00 8.98
C ALA A 575 1.10 -23.22 8.08
N ASP A 576 1.50 -24.48 7.86
CA ASP A 576 2.65 -24.83 7.01
C ASP A 576 2.33 -24.67 5.52
N LYS A 577 1.35 -25.43 5.01
CA LYS A 577 1.04 -25.57 3.59
C LYS A 577 -0.16 -24.77 3.11
N LEU A 578 -0.86 -24.10 4.01
CA LEU A 578 -2.09 -23.34 3.74
C LEU A 578 -3.21 -24.18 3.10
N ILE A 579 -3.36 -25.45 3.53
CA ILE A 579 -4.44 -26.32 3.09
C ILE A 579 -5.67 -26.07 3.96
N CYS A 580 -6.84 -25.87 3.34
CA CYS A 580 -8.10 -25.77 4.08
C CYS A 580 -8.45 -27.15 4.67
N LYS A 581 -8.40 -27.26 6.01
CA LYS A 581 -8.71 -28.52 6.71
C LYS A 581 -10.21 -28.70 6.92
N TRP A 582 -10.89 -27.62 7.26
CA TRP A 582 -12.34 -27.60 7.40
C TRP A 582 -12.91 -26.17 7.21
N LEU A 583 -14.19 -26.13 6.86
CA LEU A 583 -14.97 -24.91 6.67
C LEU A 583 -16.36 -25.11 7.25
N THR A 584 -16.79 -24.26 8.17
CA THR A 584 -18.18 -24.27 8.68
C THR A 584 -19.12 -23.54 7.73
N PRO A 585 -20.42 -23.87 7.73
CA PRO A 585 -21.39 -23.10 6.97
C PRO A 585 -21.55 -21.69 7.51
N GLY A 586 -21.83 -20.75 6.60
CA GLY A 586 -22.22 -19.39 6.94
C GLY A 586 -23.62 -19.30 7.55
N LEU A 587 -24.01 -18.09 7.95
CA LEU A 587 -25.34 -17.74 8.50
C LEU A 587 -26.11 -16.88 7.51
N THR A 588 -25.80 -15.58 7.42
CA THR A 588 -26.44 -14.62 6.51
C THR A 588 -25.40 -13.66 5.95
N ASP A 589 -25.71 -12.99 4.84
CA ASP A 589 -24.83 -11.99 4.23
C ASP A 589 -24.62 -10.73 5.09
N LEU A 590 -25.51 -10.49 6.08
CA LEU A 590 -25.43 -9.37 7.02
C LEU A 590 -24.52 -9.68 8.22
N THR A 591 -24.16 -10.93 8.42
CA THR A 591 -23.42 -11.37 9.60
C THR A 591 -21.94 -10.95 9.53
N GLN A 592 -21.48 -10.25 10.55
CA GLN A 592 -20.07 -9.88 10.73
C GLN A 592 -19.41 -10.78 11.79
N SER A 593 -18.15 -11.09 11.58
CA SER A 593 -17.34 -11.98 12.44
C SER A 593 -16.07 -11.24 12.92
N SER A 594 -16.25 -10.16 13.66
CA SER A 594 -15.15 -9.36 14.27
C SER A 594 -14.94 -9.64 15.77
N CYS A 595 -15.58 -10.68 16.29
CA CYS A 595 -15.35 -11.18 17.66
C CYS A 595 -13.95 -11.83 17.75
N THR A 596 -13.28 -11.64 18.86
CA THR A 596 -12.01 -12.33 19.15
C THR A 596 -12.24 -13.84 19.24
N VAL A 597 -11.56 -14.60 18.41
CA VAL A 597 -11.56 -16.06 18.48
C VAL A 597 -10.70 -16.49 19.63
N VAL A 598 -11.28 -17.26 20.56
CA VAL A 598 -10.55 -17.80 21.71
C VAL A 598 -10.55 -19.33 21.69
N SER A 599 -9.51 -19.95 22.25
CA SER A 599 -9.31 -21.40 22.23
C SER A 599 -9.08 -21.96 23.64
N ASP A 600 -9.64 -23.15 23.91
CA ASP A 600 -9.27 -23.94 25.09
C ASP A 600 -8.33 -25.14 24.76
N GLY A 601 -7.77 -25.14 23.51
CA GLY A 601 -6.89 -26.20 23.04
C GLY A 601 -7.61 -27.37 22.34
N GLU A 602 -8.88 -27.59 22.62
CA GLU A 602 -9.72 -28.61 21.98
C GLU A 602 -10.80 -27.97 21.09
N TYR A 603 -11.31 -26.82 21.51
CA TYR A 603 -12.36 -26.07 20.81
C TYR A 603 -11.99 -24.60 20.65
N VAL A 604 -12.53 -23.97 19.61
CA VAL A 604 -12.57 -22.51 19.48
C VAL A 604 -13.99 -22.00 19.69
N TYR A 605 -14.06 -20.77 20.22
CA TYR A 605 -15.29 -20.03 20.47
C TYR A 605 -15.31 -18.81 19.55
N VAL A 606 -16.36 -18.70 18.71
CA VAL A 606 -16.45 -17.66 17.67
C VAL A 606 -17.80 -16.99 17.77
N GLY A 607 -17.79 -15.69 18.02
CA GLY A 607 -18.97 -14.85 18.08
C GLY A 607 -19.24 -14.14 16.78
N THR A 608 -20.53 -13.86 16.48
CA THR A 608 -20.96 -13.08 15.34
C THR A 608 -22.02 -12.06 15.75
N VAL A 609 -22.31 -11.11 14.86
CA VAL A 609 -23.32 -10.10 15.04
C VAL A 609 -23.87 -9.68 13.68
N ASP A 610 -25.17 -9.43 13.57
CA ASP A 610 -25.72 -8.67 12.46
C ASP A 610 -25.72 -7.19 12.86
N ILE A 611 -25.07 -6.35 12.06
CA ILE A 611 -25.03 -4.91 12.28
C ILE A 611 -25.85 -4.24 11.18
N SER A 612 -26.76 -3.39 11.57
CA SER A 612 -27.44 -2.46 10.69
C SER A 612 -27.28 -1.03 11.21
N TYR A 613 -27.28 -0.08 10.30
CA TYR A 613 -27.17 1.35 10.62
C TYR A 613 -28.46 2.05 10.21
N ASP A 614 -28.93 2.96 11.06
CA ASP A 614 -30.03 3.86 10.71
C ASP A 614 -29.51 5.01 9.80
N GLU A 615 -30.42 5.88 9.39
CA GLU A 615 -30.12 7.08 8.56
C GLU A 615 -29.15 8.08 9.22
N ASN A 616 -28.98 7.99 10.55
CA ASN A 616 -28.04 8.80 11.34
C ASN A 616 -26.75 8.04 11.69
N TYR A 617 -26.53 6.88 11.08
CA TYR A 617 -25.39 5.99 11.35
C TYR A 617 -25.35 5.44 12.78
N ASN A 618 -26.48 5.36 13.49
CA ASN A 618 -26.52 4.65 14.76
C ASN A 618 -26.56 3.13 14.50
N ALA A 619 -25.64 2.42 15.10
CA ALA A 619 -25.56 0.97 14.95
C ALA A 619 -26.64 0.25 15.78
N THR A 620 -27.29 -0.72 15.18
CA THR A 620 -28.16 -1.69 15.85
C THR A 620 -27.50 -3.06 15.72
N TYR A 621 -27.34 -3.73 16.85
CA TYR A 621 -26.73 -5.05 16.96
C TYR A 621 -27.80 -6.10 17.23
N GLY A 622 -27.79 -7.20 16.49
CA GLY A 622 -28.75 -8.28 16.67
C GLY A 622 -28.30 -9.61 16.09
N ASN A 623 -29.16 -10.62 16.20
CA ASN A 623 -28.93 -11.97 15.69
C ASN A 623 -27.53 -12.52 15.96
N GLY A 624 -27.02 -12.25 17.15
CA GLY A 624 -25.71 -12.71 17.55
C GLY A 624 -25.66 -14.21 17.70
N SER A 625 -24.57 -14.82 17.26
CA SER A 625 -24.35 -16.25 17.42
C SER A 625 -22.98 -16.49 18.05
N LEU A 626 -22.94 -17.25 19.15
CA LEU A 626 -21.69 -17.80 19.68
C LEU A 626 -21.64 -19.28 19.37
N LYS A 627 -20.61 -19.70 18.64
CA LYS A 627 -20.37 -21.11 18.27
C LYS A 627 -19.19 -21.67 19.05
N ARG A 628 -19.32 -22.94 19.48
CA ARG A 628 -18.18 -23.75 19.93
C ARG A 628 -17.86 -24.76 18.85
N ILE A 629 -16.66 -24.70 18.30
CA ILE A 629 -16.24 -25.49 17.14
C ILE A 629 -15.05 -26.36 17.53
N LYS A 630 -15.11 -27.67 17.24
CA LYS A 630 -14.02 -28.60 17.50
C LYS A 630 -12.85 -28.31 16.55
N ILE A 631 -11.67 -27.99 17.09
CA ILE A 631 -10.49 -27.58 16.30
C ILE A 631 -10.08 -28.68 15.29
N ALA A 632 -10.13 -29.93 15.69
CA ALA A 632 -9.69 -31.05 14.85
C ALA A 632 -10.56 -31.26 13.59
N THR A 633 -11.86 -30.99 13.66
CA THR A 633 -12.84 -31.41 12.65
C THR A 633 -13.71 -30.29 12.08
N GLY A 634 -13.79 -29.13 12.73
CA GLY A 634 -14.73 -28.07 12.35
C GLY A 634 -16.18 -28.33 12.76
N GLU A 635 -16.43 -29.40 13.51
CA GLU A 635 -17.76 -29.73 14.03
C GLU A 635 -18.23 -28.65 15.02
N VAL A 636 -19.41 -28.08 14.77
CA VAL A 636 -20.08 -27.16 15.68
C VAL A 636 -20.75 -27.95 16.77
N SER A 637 -20.16 -27.99 17.98
CA SER A 637 -20.69 -28.76 19.11
C SER A 637 -22.00 -28.17 19.65
N TRP A 638 -22.06 -26.83 19.67
CA TRP A 638 -23.26 -26.08 19.98
C TRP A 638 -23.19 -24.66 19.39
N GLN A 639 -24.34 -24.04 19.27
CA GLN A 639 -24.50 -22.67 18.83
C GLN A 639 -25.56 -21.98 19.71
N ASN A 640 -25.16 -20.92 20.39
CA ASN A 640 -26.05 -20.08 21.18
C ASN A 640 -26.45 -18.85 20.34
N ILE A 641 -27.71 -18.69 20.04
CA ILE A 641 -28.24 -17.60 19.20
C ILE A 641 -29.00 -16.62 20.09
N ASP A 642 -28.68 -15.33 19.96
CA ASP A 642 -29.41 -14.23 20.58
C ASP A 642 -29.97 -13.30 19.48
N PRO A 643 -31.30 -13.21 19.35
CA PRO A 643 -31.89 -12.39 18.28
C PRO A 643 -31.78 -10.87 18.53
N SER A 644 -31.46 -10.46 19.75
CA SER A 644 -31.47 -9.06 20.20
C SER A 644 -30.10 -8.46 20.48
N GLU A 645 -29.06 -9.28 20.61
CA GLU A 645 -27.71 -8.87 20.96
C GLU A 645 -26.69 -9.63 20.10
N GLY A 646 -25.46 -9.13 20.01
CA GLY A 646 -24.41 -9.77 19.24
C GLY A 646 -23.03 -9.54 19.82
N TYR A 647 -22.01 -10.02 19.11
CA TYR A 647 -20.61 -10.06 19.57
C TYR A 647 -19.74 -9.27 18.60
N TYR A 648 -19.68 -7.94 18.79
CA TYR A 648 -18.87 -7.03 17.96
C TYR A 648 -17.67 -6.53 18.73
N TRP A 649 -16.47 -6.86 18.26
CA TRP A 649 -15.20 -6.54 18.93
C TRP A 649 -15.13 -7.00 20.38
N THR A 650 -15.80 -8.09 20.70
CA THR A 650 -15.78 -8.68 22.01
C THR A 650 -15.03 -10.01 21.98
N GLY A 651 -14.46 -10.41 23.10
CA GLY A 651 -13.83 -11.72 23.27
C GLY A 651 -14.21 -12.34 24.60
N ALA A 652 -14.21 -13.67 24.63
CA ALA A 652 -14.58 -14.43 25.80
C ALA A 652 -13.38 -14.72 26.70
N ALA A 653 -13.59 -14.69 28.03
CA ALA A 653 -12.72 -15.35 28.97
C ALA A 653 -13.20 -16.79 29.20
N LEU A 654 -12.28 -17.74 29.20
CA LEU A 654 -12.56 -19.15 29.38
C LEU A 654 -12.16 -19.63 30.76
N THR A 655 -13.01 -20.44 31.38
CA THR A 655 -12.69 -21.24 32.55
C THR A 655 -12.76 -22.74 32.20
N ASP A 656 -12.47 -23.63 33.10
CA ASP A 656 -12.63 -25.08 32.86
C ASP A 656 -14.06 -25.43 32.45
N LYS A 657 -15.05 -24.78 33.02
CA LYS A 657 -16.47 -25.11 32.87
C LYS A 657 -17.28 -24.09 32.08
N TYR A 658 -16.92 -22.82 32.14
CA TYR A 658 -17.74 -21.73 31.62
C TYR A 658 -17.01 -20.85 30.59
N THR A 659 -17.77 -20.28 29.69
CA THR A 659 -17.36 -19.19 28.81
C THR A 659 -18.02 -17.91 29.30
N ILE A 660 -17.23 -16.88 29.62
CA ILE A 660 -17.70 -15.56 30.05
C ILE A 660 -17.51 -14.59 28.91
N VAL A 661 -18.60 -14.13 28.32
CA VAL A 661 -18.55 -13.31 27.08
C VAL A 661 -19.46 -12.10 27.17
N PRO A 662 -18.96 -10.89 26.88
CA PRO A 662 -19.79 -9.71 26.76
C PRO A 662 -20.49 -9.67 25.40
N THR A 663 -21.72 -9.17 25.40
CA THR A 663 -22.38 -8.76 24.15
C THR A 663 -22.14 -7.27 23.90
N SER A 664 -22.23 -6.84 22.67
CA SER A 664 -22.11 -5.41 22.30
C SER A 664 -23.16 -4.54 22.97
N ALA A 665 -24.32 -5.10 23.31
CA ALA A 665 -25.38 -4.38 24.03
C ALA A 665 -25.10 -4.23 25.55
N GLY A 666 -23.93 -4.67 26.03
CA GLY A 666 -23.54 -4.55 27.43
C GLY A 666 -24.15 -5.57 28.39
N THR A 667 -24.40 -6.79 27.88
CA THR A 667 -24.77 -7.94 28.73
C THR A 667 -23.59 -8.89 28.82
N LEU A 668 -23.10 -9.18 30.02
CA LEU A 668 -22.13 -10.25 30.25
C LEU A 668 -22.89 -11.56 30.44
N LYS A 669 -22.54 -12.60 29.70
CA LYS A 669 -23.13 -13.94 29.75
C LYS A 669 -22.13 -14.94 30.31
N CYS A 670 -22.60 -15.80 31.21
CA CYS A 670 -21.90 -17.02 31.61
C CYS A 670 -22.60 -18.21 30.94
N ILE A 671 -21.86 -18.93 30.11
CA ILE A 671 -22.36 -20.02 29.27
C ILE A 671 -21.65 -21.31 29.67
N ASP A 672 -22.37 -22.39 29.86
CA ASP A 672 -21.79 -23.73 30.14
C ASP A 672 -21.11 -24.23 28.88
N LYS A 673 -19.82 -24.51 28.96
CA LYS A 673 -18.97 -24.92 27.80
C LYS A 673 -19.46 -26.23 27.19
N THR A 674 -20.09 -27.10 27.95
CA THR A 674 -20.50 -28.43 27.48
C THR A 674 -21.83 -28.35 26.73
N THR A 675 -22.81 -27.62 27.28
CA THR A 675 -24.18 -27.62 26.74
C THR A 675 -24.47 -26.40 25.85
N GLY A 676 -23.75 -25.30 26.01
CA GLY A 676 -24.05 -24.02 25.37
C GLY A 676 -25.17 -23.22 26.04
N ASP A 677 -25.69 -23.70 27.20
CA ASP A 677 -26.74 -23.02 27.92
C ASP A 677 -26.23 -21.78 28.65
N VAL A 678 -27.01 -20.70 28.60
CA VAL A 678 -26.76 -19.51 29.40
C VAL A 678 -27.10 -19.80 30.86
N VAL A 679 -26.11 -19.84 31.74
CA VAL A 679 -26.23 -20.13 33.16
C VAL A 679 -26.63 -18.89 33.95
N SER A 680 -26.01 -17.76 33.63
CA SER A 680 -26.37 -16.47 34.24
C SER A 680 -26.02 -15.32 33.31
N THR A 681 -26.66 -14.18 33.56
CA THR A 681 -26.38 -12.92 32.81
C THR A 681 -26.23 -11.78 33.79
N MET A 682 -25.47 -10.75 33.40
CA MET A 682 -25.32 -9.53 34.17
C MET A 682 -25.30 -8.32 33.21
N LYS A 683 -26.10 -7.28 33.50
CA LYS A 683 -26.08 -6.04 32.73
C LYS A 683 -24.97 -5.13 33.23
N LEU A 684 -24.19 -4.61 32.31
CA LEU A 684 -23.06 -3.69 32.56
C LEU A 684 -23.46 -2.21 32.55
N GLY A 685 -24.63 -1.91 31.98
CA GLY A 685 -25.16 -0.55 31.93
C GLY A 685 -24.71 0.30 30.75
N ALA A 686 -23.74 -0.13 29.99
CA ALA A 686 -23.26 0.53 28.77
C ALA A 686 -22.77 -0.49 27.74
N VAL A 687 -22.58 -0.06 26.50
CA VAL A 687 -22.00 -0.87 25.38
C VAL A 687 -20.64 -1.43 25.79
N ALA A 688 -20.38 -2.69 25.44
CA ALA A 688 -19.13 -3.38 25.70
C ALA A 688 -18.55 -3.94 24.39
N ASN A 689 -17.51 -3.29 23.86
CA ASN A 689 -16.79 -3.69 22.64
C ASN A 689 -15.31 -4.00 22.96
N ALA A 690 -15.07 -4.63 24.11
CA ALA A 690 -13.75 -5.06 24.56
C ALA A 690 -13.82 -6.49 25.07
N ASP A 691 -12.72 -7.22 24.99
CA ASP A 691 -12.63 -8.58 25.50
C ASP A 691 -12.81 -8.61 27.02
N CYS A 692 -13.49 -9.65 27.51
CA CYS A 692 -13.52 -10.00 28.94
C CYS A 692 -12.21 -10.70 29.30
N ILE A 693 -11.52 -10.18 30.30
CA ILE A 693 -10.20 -10.70 30.73
C ILE A 693 -10.33 -11.39 32.09
N ALA A 694 -9.85 -12.62 32.16
CA ALA A 694 -9.71 -13.31 33.43
C ALA A 694 -8.51 -12.78 34.24
N ASP A 695 -8.64 -12.66 35.54
CA ASP A 695 -7.50 -12.35 36.41
C ASP A 695 -6.47 -13.50 36.33
N PRO A 696 -5.22 -13.23 35.86
CA PRO A 696 -4.23 -14.29 35.71
C PRO A 696 -3.81 -14.97 37.03
N SER A 697 -4.09 -14.33 38.18
CA SER A 697 -3.81 -14.87 39.50
C SER A 697 -5.02 -15.57 40.16
N ASN A 698 -6.21 -15.34 39.62
CA ASN A 698 -7.47 -15.83 40.20
C ASN A 698 -8.52 -16.05 39.10
N GLY A 699 -8.61 -17.26 38.56
CA GLY A 699 -9.49 -17.63 37.46
C GLY A 699 -11.01 -17.52 37.72
N SER A 700 -11.41 -17.03 38.92
CA SER A 700 -12.80 -16.72 39.23
C SER A 700 -13.13 -15.24 39.28
N THR A 701 -12.15 -14.38 38.98
CA THR A 701 -12.31 -12.92 38.86
C THR A 701 -12.12 -12.50 37.41
N PHE A 702 -12.95 -11.58 36.95
CA PHE A 702 -12.93 -11.10 35.57
C PHE A 702 -12.97 -9.57 35.54
N TYR A 703 -12.38 -9.02 34.51
CA TYR A 703 -12.33 -7.59 34.23
C TYR A 703 -13.02 -7.30 32.88
N GLN A 704 -13.99 -6.39 32.89
CA GLN A 704 -14.70 -5.95 31.70
C GLN A 704 -14.73 -4.44 31.63
N MET A 705 -14.31 -3.91 30.49
CA MET A 705 -14.46 -2.48 30.18
C MET A 705 -15.76 -2.23 29.42
N THR A 706 -16.36 -1.08 29.70
CA THR A 706 -17.49 -0.55 28.93
C THR A 706 -17.11 0.76 28.23
N HIS A 707 -17.84 1.10 27.16
CA HIS A 707 -17.59 2.28 26.33
C HIS A 707 -17.54 3.59 27.12
N ASP A 708 -18.30 3.68 28.20
CA ASP A 708 -18.34 4.85 29.10
C ASP A 708 -17.13 4.93 30.05
N GLY A 709 -16.10 4.13 29.81
CA GLY A 709 -14.83 4.17 30.53
C GLY A 709 -14.85 3.53 31.91
N LYS A 710 -15.85 2.73 32.20
CA LYS A 710 -15.94 2.00 33.48
C LYS A 710 -15.32 0.63 33.40
N LEU A 711 -14.57 0.30 34.44
CA LEU A 711 -14.04 -1.03 34.71
C LEU A 711 -14.99 -1.76 35.64
N HIS A 712 -15.52 -2.90 35.24
CA HIS A 712 -16.30 -3.82 36.03
C HIS A 712 -15.40 -4.95 36.54
N VAL A 713 -15.32 -5.12 37.84
CA VAL A 713 -14.65 -6.25 38.52
C VAL A 713 -15.72 -7.26 38.91
N ILE A 714 -15.65 -8.44 38.37
CA ILE A 714 -16.71 -9.43 38.37
C ILE A 714 -16.19 -10.74 38.99
N SER A 715 -16.97 -11.36 39.88
CA SER A 715 -16.69 -12.70 40.36
C SER A 715 -17.61 -13.72 39.74
N LEU A 716 -17.11 -14.94 39.58
CA LEU A 716 -17.83 -16.10 39.10
C LEU A 716 -17.88 -17.15 40.23
N SER A 717 -19.09 -17.54 40.65
CA SER A 717 -19.23 -18.64 41.55
C SER A 717 -19.00 -20.01 40.89
N ALA A 718 -18.74 -21.06 41.69
CA ALA A 718 -18.61 -22.43 41.17
C ALA A 718 -19.88 -22.95 40.45
N LYS A 719 -21.03 -22.31 40.63
CA LYS A 719 -22.29 -22.62 39.94
C LYS A 719 -22.55 -21.76 38.71
N GLY A 720 -21.57 -20.98 38.26
CA GLY A 720 -21.71 -20.13 37.08
C GLY A 720 -22.50 -18.83 37.30
N VAL A 721 -22.67 -18.38 38.55
CA VAL A 721 -23.37 -17.13 38.85
C VAL A 721 -22.36 -15.99 38.80
N LEU A 722 -22.62 -15.00 37.94
CA LEU A 722 -21.87 -13.74 37.84
C LEU A 722 -22.32 -12.78 38.95
N SER A 723 -21.37 -12.09 39.58
CA SER A 723 -21.64 -11.07 40.60
C SER A 723 -20.66 -9.92 40.45
N GLU A 724 -21.19 -8.70 40.30
CA GLU A 724 -20.35 -7.48 40.29
C GLU A 724 -19.79 -7.24 41.69
N GLN A 725 -18.48 -7.12 41.80
CA GLN A 725 -17.77 -6.83 43.01
C GLN A 725 -17.50 -5.32 43.16
N LYS A 726 -17.20 -4.70 42.08
CA LYS A 726 -16.83 -3.28 42.03
C LYS A 726 -16.96 -2.73 40.62
N THR A 727 -17.41 -1.51 40.51
CA THR A 727 -17.31 -0.66 39.29
C THR A 727 -16.39 0.50 39.59
N VAL A 728 -15.44 0.78 38.69
CA VAL A 728 -14.47 1.87 38.82
C VAL A 728 -14.56 2.75 37.59
N ASP A 729 -14.83 4.02 37.78
CA ASP A 729 -14.71 5.03 36.71
C ASP A 729 -13.22 5.35 36.55
N LEU A 730 -12.69 5.07 35.34
CA LEU A 730 -11.30 5.33 34.99
C LEU A 730 -11.06 6.70 34.35
N GLY A 731 -12.11 7.51 34.23
CA GLY A 731 -12.03 8.86 33.65
C GLY A 731 -11.92 8.87 32.11
N LEU A 732 -12.30 7.77 31.47
CA LEU A 732 -12.35 7.67 30.01
C LEU A 732 -13.75 8.05 29.50
N THR A 733 -13.82 8.68 28.35
CA THR A 733 -15.08 9.10 27.70
C THR A 733 -15.48 8.15 26.56
N ASN A 734 -14.52 7.40 26.04
CA ASN A 734 -14.73 6.34 25.05
C ASN A 734 -13.65 5.27 25.26
N ASN A 735 -14.04 4.01 25.23
CA ASN A 735 -13.15 2.88 25.40
C ASN A 735 -13.53 1.72 24.47
N LEU A 736 -12.56 1.28 23.66
CA LEU A 736 -12.59 0.06 22.84
C LEU A 736 -11.54 -0.95 23.27
N SER A 737 -10.56 -0.51 24.06
CA SER A 737 -9.42 -1.30 24.51
C SER A 737 -9.83 -2.29 25.60
N ALA A 738 -9.46 -3.54 25.45
CA ALA A 738 -9.48 -4.49 26.56
C ALA A 738 -8.32 -4.19 27.53
N PRO A 739 -8.46 -4.54 28.82
CA PRO A 739 -7.39 -4.31 29.77
C PRO A 739 -6.28 -5.37 29.65
N ALA A 740 -5.03 -4.95 29.78
CA ALA A 740 -3.89 -5.83 30.03
C ALA A 740 -3.63 -5.91 31.54
N VAL A 741 -3.43 -7.11 32.05
CA VAL A 741 -3.17 -7.32 33.48
C VAL A 741 -1.76 -7.82 33.70
N SER A 742 -0.95 -7.07 34.45
CA SER A 742 0.43 -7.44 34.78
C SER A 742 0.73 -7.13 36.26
N GLY A 743 0.93 -8.18 37.03
CA GLY A 743 1.05 -8.07 38.48
C GLY A 743 -0.18 -7.41 39.10
N ASP A 744 0.06 -6.36 39.90
CA ASP A 744 -1.03 -5.61 40.55
C ASP A 744 -1.64 -4.52 39.69
N ASN A 745 -1.24 -4.40 38.40
CA ASN A 745 -1.67 -3.30 37.53
C ASN A 745 -2.56 -3.81 36.39
N LEU A 746 -3.70 -3.15 36.25
CA LEU A 746 -4.56 -3.23 35.09
C LEU A 746 -4.29 -2.00 34.24
N ILE A 747 -4.03 -2.20 32.97
CA ILE A 747 -3.57 -1.19 32.01
C ILE A 747 -4.53 -1.17 30.85
N VAL A 748 -5.09 -0.02 30.52
CA VAL A 748 -6.10 0.12 29.47
C VAL A 748 -5.93 1.42 28.70
N GLY A 749 -6.15 1.37 27.40
CA GLY A 749 -6.21 2.53 26.52
C GLY A 749 -7.61 3.13 26.45
N GLY A 750 -7.72 4.33 25.95
CA GLY A 750 -8.99 4.99 25.70
C GLY A 750 -8.84 6.46 25.29
N GLN A 751 -9.94 7.17 25.42
CA GLN A 751 -10.04 8.59 25.09
C GLN A 751 -10.57 9.35 26.31
N THR A 752 -10.12 10.60 26.48
CA THR A 752 -10.67 11.57 27.42
C THR A 752 -11.23 12.77 26.66
N ALA A 753 -11.86 13.69 27.35
CA ALA A 753 -12.33 14.95 26.76
C ALA A 753 -11.20 15.80 26.15
N THR A 754 -9.94 15.58 26.53
CA THR A 754 -8.78 16.41 26.14
C THR A 754 -7.75 15.69 25.27
N GLY A 755 -7.89 14.39 25.07
CA GLY A 755 -6.93 13.61 24.28
C GLY A 755 -7.01 12.12 24.53
N SER A 756 -6.07 11.39 23.96
CA SER A 756 -5.88 9.96 24.22
C SER A 756 -5.36 9.73 25.63
N ALA A 757 -5.67 8.59 26.20
CA ALA A 757 -5.21 8.23 27.54
C ALA A 757 -4.81 6.78 27.65
N LEU A 758 -3.66 6.52 28.27
CA LEU A 758 -3.30 5.23 28.85
C LEU A 758 -3.53 5.34 30.35
N VAL A 759 -4.35 4.44 30.90
CA VAL A 759 -4.73 4.43 32.32
C VAL A 759 -4.20 3.18 33.01
N LEU A 760 -3.56 3.37 34.15
CA LEU A 760 -3.15 2.29 35.04
C LEU A 760 -4.06 2.30 36.27
N TYR A 761 -4.67 1.19 36.53
CA TYR A 761 -5.43 0.96 37.78
C TYR A 761 -4.73 -0.10 38.64
N ASN A 762 -4.31 0.28 39.85
CA ASN A 762 -3.67 -0.65 40.73
C ASN A 762 -4.75 -1.45 41.50
N LEU A 763 -4.79 -2.74 41.24
CA LEU A 763 -5.81 -3.67 41.74
C LEU A 763 -5.82 -3.79 43.30
N LYS A 764 -4.65 -3.63 43.92
CA LYS A 764 -4.54 -3.72 45.41
C LYS A 764 -4.91 -2.42 46.10
N THR A 765 -4.42 -1.30 45.60
CA THR A 765 -4.58 0.01 46.26
C THR A 765 -5.81 0.77 45.80
N GLY A 766 -6.35 0.40 44.65
CA GLY A 766 -7.44 1.14 43.98
C GLY A 766 -7.01 2.48 43.38
N LYS A 767 -5.71 2.74 43.26
CA LYS A 767 -5.20 4.00 42.70
C LYS A 767 -5.26 3.96 41.19
N THR A 768 -5.84 5.01 40.59
CA THR A 768 -5.80 5.27 39.14
C THR A 768 -4.68 6.24 38.85
N THR A 769 -3.93 5.98 37.77
CA THR A 769 -2.88 6.87 37.24
C THR A 769 -3.10 7.02 35.76
N MET A 770 -3.19 8.25 35.30
CA MET A 770 -3.28 8.59 33.86
C MET A 770 -1.89 8.98 33.35
N VAL A 771 -1.45 8.34 32.26
CA VAL A 771 -0.14 8.57 31.68
C VAL A 771 -0.20 9.74 30.70
N THR A 772 0.77 10.66 30.79
CA THR A 772 0.96 11.79 29.88
C THR A 772 2.08 11.53 28.87
N ALA A 773 2.18 12.37 27.86
CA ALA A 773 3.34 12.42 26.98
C ALA A 773 4.52 13.11 27.66
N ALA A 774 5.67 13.12 27.02
CA ALA A 774 6.84 13.90 27.43
C ALA A 774 6.43 15.38 27.63
N ASP A 775 7.04 16.03 28.64
CA ASP A 775 6.73 17.43 29.06
C ASP A 775 5.37 17.61 29.78
N GLY A 776 4.77 16.52 30.27
CA GLY A 776 3.52 16.55 31.05
C GLY A 776 2.26 16.91 30.26
N LYS A 777 2.32 16.94 28.94
CA LYS A 777 1.16 17.19 28.07
C LYS A 777 0.28 15.95 27.96
N ALA A 778 -0.97 16.14 27.54
CA ALA A 778 -1.82 15.03 27.14
C ALA A 778 -1.23 14.30 25.92
N LEU A 779 -1.47 12.98 25.81
CA LEU A 779 -1.19 12.23 24.60
C LEU A 779 -2.02 12.83 23.44
N PRO A 780 -1.57 12.70 22.19
CA PRO A 780 -2.28 13.28 21.04
C PRO A 780 -3.77 12.94 21.04
N ALA A 781 -4.61 13.89 20.71
CA ALA A 781 -6.05 13.67 20.56
C ALA A 781 -6.35 13.04 19.20
N GLY A 782 -7.26 12.09 19.16
CA GLY A 782 -7.70 11.45 17.94
C GLY A 782 -8.92 10.57 18.16
N LEU A 783 -9.50 10.06 17.08
CA LEU A 783 -10.68 9.21 17.13
C LEU A 783 -10.42 7.97 18.00
N ASN A 784 -11.26 7.75 19.00
CA ASN A 784 -11.15 6.65 19.97
C ASN A 784 -9.81 6.59 20.75
N GLY A 785 -8.93 7.55 20.58
CA GLY A 785 -7.69 7.68 21.32
C GLY A 785 -6.75 6.48 21.18
N ILE A 786 -6.57 5.71 22.27
CA ILE A 786 -5.88 4.42 22.28
C ILE A 786 -6.95 3.34 22.19
N ALA A 787 -7.31 2.95 20.96
CA ALA A 787 -8.39 1.98 20.69
C ALA A 787 -7.95 0.54 20.95
N ALA A 788 -6.71 0.22 20.67
CA ALA A 788 -6.16 -1.13 20.80
C ALA A 788 -5.78 -1.50 22.25
N THR A 789 -5.80 -2.79 22.55
CA THR A 789 -5.29 -3.32 23.83
C THR A 789 -3.76 -3.12 23.89
N PRO A 790 -3.22 -2.55 24.99
CA PRO A 790 -1.78 -2.34 25.12
C PRO A 790 -1.01 -3.65 25.25
N LEU A 791 0.17 -3.75 24.62
CA LEU A 791 1.13 -4.82 24.85
C LEU A 791 1.95 -4.52 26.10
N VAL A 792 2.08 -5.49 26.99
CA VAL A 792 2.94 -5.42 28.17
C VAL A 792 4.13 -6.35 28.00
N SER A 793 5.34 -5.81 28.09
CA SER A 793 6.58 -6.61 28.08
C SER A 793 7.27 -6.53 29.44
N VAL A 794 7.48 -7.68 30.05
CA VAL A 794 8.17 -7.81 31.33
C VAL A 794 9.58 -8.35 31.08
N GLN A 795 10.59 -7.49 31.15
CA GLN A 795 11.96 -7.86 30.82
C GLN A 795 12.97 -7.20 31.75
N SER A 796 13.97 -7.95 32.18
CA SER A 796 15.10 -7.43 33.00
C SER A 796 14.64 -6.66 34.24
N GLY A 797 13.55 -7.08 34.89
CA GLY A 797 12.97 -6.45 36.10
C GLY A 797 12.23 -5.12 35.82
N LYS A 798 12.00 -4.79 34.56
CA LYS A 798 11.20 -3.63 34.15
C LYS A 798 9.97 -4.08 33.37
N THR A 799 8.90 -3.30 33.48
CA THR A 799 7.66 -3.50 32.72
C THR A 799 7.52 -2.34 31.73
N TYR A 800 7.44 -2.69 30.45
CA TYR A 800 7.22 -1.76 29.36
C TYR A 800 5.81 -1.97 28.80
N VAL A 801 5.14 -0.90 28.44
CA VAL A 801 3.80 -0.91 27.84
C VAL A 801 3.89 -0.25 26.48
N TYR A 802 3.49 -0.95 25.42
CA TYR A 802 3.49 -0.45 24.04
C TYR A 802 2.06 -0.27 23.56
N PHE A 803 1.80 0.81 22.88
CA PHE A 803 0.47 1.14 22.38
C PHE A 803 0.57 2.10 21.19
N THR A 804 -0.45 2.08 20.35
CA THR A 804 -0.64 3.05 19.28
C THR A 804 -1.55 4.17 19.76
N VAL A 805 -1.39 5.36 19.18
CA VAL A 805 -2.23 6.52 19.50
C VAL A 805 -2.82 7.04 18.21
N ASN A 806 -4.14 7.10 18.12
CA ASN A 806 -4.86 7.74 17.05
C ASN A 806 -4.78 9.26 17.21
N SER A 807 -4.32 9.95 16.20
CA SER A 807 -4.01 11.37 16.26
C SER A 807 -4.73 12.20 15.20
N ALA A 808 -5.72 11.62 14.55
CA ALA A 808 -6.45 12.31 13.50
C ALA A 808 -7.40 13.37 14.04
N ASP A 809 -7.50 14.45 13.32
CA ASP A 809 -8.74 15.22 13.29
C ASP A 809 -9.85 14.27 12.78
N SER A 810 -10.88 14.04 13.60
CA SER A 810 -11.96 13.08 13.34
C SER A 810 -12.76 13.31 12.03
N LYS A 811 -12.36 14.28 11.24
CA LYS A 811 -12.98 14.65 9.96
C LYS A 811 -12.26 14.13 8.74
N ASP A 812 -11.08 13.58 8.88
CA ASP A 812 -10.29 13.12 7.74
C ASP A 812 -9.67 11.75 8.02
N TYR A 813 -10.39 10.69 7.66
CA TYR A 813 -9.93 9.30 7.75
C TYR A 813 -8.79 8.96 6.77
N VAL A 814 -8.47 9.86 5.85
CA VAL A 814 -7.50 9.60 4.77
C VAL A 814 -6.19 10.37 4.97
N ASN A 815 -6.24 11.58 5.54
CA ASN A 815 -5.09 12.46 5.68
C ASN A 815 -4.83 12.86 7.14
N TYR A 816 -4.33 11.94 7.92
CA TYR A 816 -3.90 12.22 9.27
C TYR A 816 -2.62 13.08 9.26
N SER A 817 -2.68 14.27 9.84
CA SER A 817 -1.65 15.28 9.64
C SER A 817 -0.58 15.38 10.73
N ALA A 818 -0.76 14.75 11.88
CA ALA A 818 0.23 14.80 12.97
C ALA A 818 -0.02 13.77 14.08
N GLY A 819 1.03 13.36 14.79
CA GLY A 819 0.96 12.42 15.90
C GLY A 819 0.87 10.97 15.44
N GLY A 820 0.36 10.07 16.22
CA GLY A 820 0.31 8.63 15.91
C GLY A 820 1.65 7.93 16.14
N GLY A 821 1.80 6.74 15.53
CA GLY A 821 2.94 5.88 15.75
C GLY A 821 2.86 5.08 17.04
N VAL A 822 3.97 4.44 17.39
CA VAL A 822 4.05 3.57 18.58
C VAL A 822 4.69 4.32 19.74
N TYR A 823 4.00 4.26 20.87
CA TYR A 823 4.44 4.79 22.15
C TYR A 823 4.87 3.67 23.08
N ARG A 824 5.79 4.00 23.97
CA ARG A 824 6.20 3.15 25.08
C ARG A 824 6.06 3.90 26.40
N TYR A 825 5.47 3.25 27.38
CA TYR A 825 5.48 3.68 28.76
C TYR A 825 6.27 2.67 29.61
N THR A 826 7.16 3.12 30.50
CA THR A 826 7.81 2.23 31.48
C THR A 826 7.07 2.37 32.80
N LEU A 827 6.66 1.24 33.37
CA LEU A 827 5.94 1.25 34.65
C LEU A 827 6.77 1.96 35.74
N GLY A 828 6.19 3.03 36.31
CA GLY A 828 6.82 3.88 37.29
C GLY A 828 7.42 5.18 36.75
N ASP A 829 7.53 5.33 35.41
CA ASP A 829 7.89 6.61 34.79
C ASP A 829 6.71 7.60 34.92
N ALA A 830 7.00 8.90 34.81
CA ALA A 830 5.95 9.94 34.80
C ALA A 830 5.23 10.00 33.44
N GLU A 831 5.91 9.65 32.36
CA GLU A 831 5.50 9.97 30.98
C GLU A 831 5.73 8.79 30.03
N ALA A 832 4.92 8.75 28.96
CA ALA A 832 5.14 7.87 27.80
C ALA A 832 6.02 8.59 26.76
N THR A 833 6.78 7.81 26.02
CA THR A 833 7.67 8.29 24.94
C THR A 833 7.26 7.66 23.61
N GLN A 834 7.14 8.46 22.57
CA GLN A 834 7.03 7.93 21.21
C GLN A 834 8.36 7.27 20.81
N ILE A 835 8.30 6.00 20.44
CA ILE A 835 9.50 5.20 20.07
C ILE A 835 9.58 4.96 18.56
N TYR A 836 8.48 5.12 17.86
CA TYR A 836 8.41 5.02 16.41
C TYR A 836 7.38 6.01 15.87
N ASP A 837 7.81 6.77 14.85
CA ASP A 837 6.97 7.69 14.10
C ASP A 837 6.58 7.02 12.78
N ALA A 838 5.27 6.87 12.56
CA ALA A 838 4.73 6.23 11.37
C ALA A 838 4.64 7.19 10.16
N ALA A 839 5.61 8.11 9.99
CA ALA A 839 5.59 9.16 8.97
C ALA A 839 5.05 8.69 7.61
N GLY A 840 4.03 9.36 7.08
CA GLY A 840 3.31 8.98 5.87
C GLY A 840 2.22 7.90 6.06
N HIS A 841 2.05 7.35 7.27
CA HIS A 841 1.13 6.27 7.58
C HIS A 841 0.41 6.52 8.92
N TYR A 842 -0.16 7.71 9.08
CA TYR A 842 -0.81 8.11 10.35
C TYR A 842 -2.30 7.74 10.44
N GLN A 843 -2.78 6.81 9.63
CA GLN A 843 -4.17 6.42 9.59
C GLN A 843 -4.62 5.74 10.89
N TYR A 844 -5.94 5.63 11.03
CA TYR A 844 -6.56 5.01 12.19
C TYR A 844 -6.00 3.62 12.49
N CYS A 845 -5.80 3.32 13.77
CA CYS A 845 -5.27 2.05 14.25
C CYS A 845 -6.08 1.58 15.45
N ASP A 846 -6.71 0.41 15.33
CA ASP A 846 -7.33 -0.34 16.42
C ASP A 846 -6.66 -1.70 16.63
N SER A 847 -5.61 -1.97 15.87
CA SER A 847 -4.77 -3.15 16.03
C SER A 847 -3.82 -3.00 17.22
N PRO A 848 -3.71 -4.02 18.09
CA PRO A 848 -2.71 -4.02 19.15
C PRO A 848 -1.29 -4.07 18.57
N VAL A 849 -0.37 -3.47 19.29
CA VAL A 849 1.05 -3.78 19.09
C VAL A 849 1.28 -5.19 19.64
N ILE A 850 1.84 -6.08 18.81
CA ILE A 850 2.18 -7.45 19.20
C ILE A 850 3.70 -7.68 19.10
N ALA A 851 4.21 -8.77 19.62
CA ALA A 851 5.65 -9.05 19.62
C ALA A 851 5.94 -10.47 19.14
N ASP A 852 7.04 -10.65 18.37
CA ASP A 852 7.62 -11.98 18.13
C ASP A 852 8.52 -12.40 19.30
N ALA A 853 8.96 -13.65 19.28
CA ALA A 853 9.85 -14.21 20.31
C ALA A 853 11.21 -13.49 20.39
N SER A 854 11.63 -12.84 19.31
CA SER A 854 12.87 -12.02 19.26
C SER A 854 12.66 -10.61 19.81
N GLY A 855 11.44 -10.24 20.15
CA GLY A 855 11.06 -8.94 20.69
C GLY A 855 10.83 -7.86 19.65
N ASN A 856 10.75 -8.20 18.34
CA ASN A 856 10.30 -7.23 17.35
C ASN A 856 8.81 -6.97 17.54
N LEU A 857 8.41 -5.72 17.29
CA LEU A 857 7.02 -5.29 17.39
C LEU A 857 6.35 -5.30 16.03
N TYR A 858 5.06 -5.63 16.00
CA TYR A 858 4.25 -5.57 14.79
C TYR A 858 2.93 -4.85 15.09
N TYR A 859 2.41 -4.15 14.10
CA TYR A 859 1.06 -3.58 14.12
C TYR A 859 0.60 -3.30 12.69
N ILE A 860 -0.69 -3.18 12.50
CA ILE A 860 -1.33 -2.77 11.25
C ILE A 860 -2.17 -1.52 11.50
N ASN A 861 -2.47 -0.78 10.45
CA ASN A 861 -3.42 0.34 10.50
C ASN A 861 -4.10 0.55 9.14
N ASP A 862 -5.03 1.49 9.05
CA ASP A 862 -5.82 1.76 7.85
C ASP A 862 -5.03 2.37 6.68
N SER A 863 -3.73 2.63 6.85
CA SER A 863 -2.85 2.97 5.72
C SER A 863 -2.74 1.82 4.70
N GLY A 864 -3.13 0.61 5.10
CA GLY A 864 -2.97 -0.59 4.29
C GLY A 864 -1.63 -1.27 4.50
N THR A 865 -0.97 -0.98 5.63
CA THR A 865 0.40 -1.45 5.88
C THR A 865 0.49 -2.22 7.19
N LEU A 866 1.16 -3.38 7.13
CA LEU A 866 1.66 -4.12 8.29
C LEU A 866 3.13 -3.73 8.52
N PHE A 867 3.45 -3.30 9.73
CA PHE A 867 4.79 -2.85 10.10
C PHE A 867 5.48 -3.89 10.99
N LYS A 868 6.77 -4.12 10.75
CA LYS A 868 7.68 -4.76 11.70
C LYS A 868 8.70 -3.76 12.19
N LEU A 869 8.78 -3.58 13.50
CA LEU A 869 9.72 -2.69 14.17
C LEU A 869 10.68 -3.50 15.02
N GLY A 870 11.91 -3.07 15.10
CA GLY A 870 12.91 -3.68 15.99
C GLY A 870 13.72 -2.63 16.72
N ALA A 871 14.49 -3.04 17.70
CA ALA A 871 15.40 -2.14 18.39
C ALA A 871 16.38 -1.46 17.40
N VAL A 872 16.60 -0.18 17.60
CA VAL A 872 17.65 0.55 16.87
C VAL A 872 18.98 0.23 17.51
N GLU A 873 19.89 -0.33 16.73
CA GLU A 873 21.28 -0.56 17.21
C GLU A 873 21.97 0.79 17.39
N SER A 874 22.40 1.09 18.60
CA SER A 874 23.22 2.25 18.89
C SER A 874 24.69 1.86 18.94
N TRP A 875 25.49 2.44 18.08
CA TRP A 875 26.93 2.28 18.09
C TRP A 875 27.57 3.46 18.81
N THR A 876 28.45 3.18 19.77
CA THR A 876 29.26 4.22 20.38
C THR A 876 30.59 4.31 19.61
N VAL A 877 30.78 5.41 18.90
CA VAL A 877 32.08 5.69 18.23
C VAL A 877 32.95 6.50 19.18
N ALA A 878 34.02 5.92 19.64
CA ALA A 878 35.02 6.65 20.42
C ALA A 878 36.13 7.19 19.48
N PHE A 879 36.32 8.50 19.47
CA PHE A 879 37.44 9.13 18.79
C PHE A 879 38.56 9.33 19.81
N ASN A 880 39.75 8.76 19.54
CA ASN A 880 40.94 8.99 20.33
C ASN A 880 41.85 9.99 19.57
N SER A 881 41.93 11.20 20.05
CA SER A 881 42.86 12.20 19.54
C SER A 881 43.82 12.59 20.68
N ASN A 882 45.05 12.18 20.55
CA ASN A 882 46.15 12.56 21.44
C ASN A 882 45.98 12.26 22.94
N GLY A 883 45.48 11.09 23.29
CA GLY A 883 45.36 10.62 24.66
C GLY A 883 44.26 11.21 25.51
N ILE A 884 43.36 12.02 24.93
CA ILE A 884 42.17 12.53 25.61
C ILE A 884 40.92 11.86 25.03
N VAL A 885 40.29 10.99 25.79
CA VAL A 885 39.00 10.38 25.47
C VAL A 885 37.90 11.41 25.76
N ARG A 886 37.27 11.97 24.73
CA ARG A 886 36.01 12.69 24.86
C ARG A 886 34.88 11.77 24.45
N TRP A 887 33.99 11.49 25.37
CA TRP A 887 32.77 10.76 25.14
C TRP A 887 31.78 11.73 24.46
N LEU A 888 31.39 11.42 23.22
CA LEU A 888 30.22 12.04 22.58
C LEU A 888 29.04 11.10 22.76
N GLU A 889 28.04 11.58 23.47
CA GLU A 889 26.77 10.87 23.63
C GLU A 889 26.10 10.68 22.28
N LYS A 890 25.72 9.42 22.06
CA LYS A 890 24.73 8.90 21.10
C LYS A 890 24.66 9.59 19.73
N VAL A 891 25.30 8.99 18.75
CA VAL A 891 24.94 9.17 17.33
C VAL A 891 23.82 8.16 17.05
N LEU A 892 22.58 8.63 16.94
CA LEU A 892 21.46 7.88 16.39
C LEU A 892 21.66 7.82 14.87
N CYS A 893 22.24 6.72 14.36
CA CYS A 893 22.15 6.42 12.94
C CYS A 893 20.70 6.01 12.64
N ARG A 894 19.91 6.92 12.09
CA ARG A 894 18.66 6.58 11.43
C ARG A 894 19.03 5.90 10.11
N HIS A 895 18.84 4.58 10.00
CA HIS A 895 18.65 3.97 8.71
C HIS A 895 17.25 4.39 8.24
N ARG A 896 17.26 5.19 7.18
CA ARG A 896 16.06 5.44 6.37
C ARG A 896 15.93 4.35 5.33
#